data_9b3eac8f0066bd4b6c4ddc953fb59f20
#
_entry.id   9b3eac8f0066bd4b6c4ddc953fb59f20
#
_cell.length_a   1.000
_cell.length_b   1.000
_cell.length_c   1.000
_cell.angle_alpha   90.00
_cell.angle_beta   90.00
_cell.angle_gamma   90.00
#
_symmetry.space_group_name_H-M   'P 1'
#
loop_
_entity.id
_entity.type
_entity.pdbx_description
1 polymer ?
#
loop_
_entity_poly.entity_id
_entity_poly.type
_entity_poly.pdbx_seq_one_letter_code
_entity_poly.pdbx_strand_id
1 'polypeptide(L)'
;MKKQWIIACLIGIQGVNVQAQQPSKYPYQDTKLTVEQRADDLLQRLTLEEKVALMQNNSPAIPRLGIKPYEWWNEALHGVARAGLATVFPQAIGMAASFNDELLYEVFDAVSDEARAKNRQFNEKGQYKRYQGLTMWTPNVNIFRDPRWGRGQETYGEDPYLSGRMGMAAVRGLQGPEDAEYDKLHACAKHFAVHSGPEWNRHSFNAENIAPRDLWETYLPAFKELVQKAGVKEVMCAYNRFEGDPCCGSNRLLTQILRNDWGFKGIVVTDCGAIGDFFQRKKHETHPDAAHASADAVLSGTDLECGGNFKSITDAVKKGLISEEKINASVKRLLKARFELGEMNSTHPWSNIPFSVIDCPKHKELALKMAHESLVLLQNNNNILPLNRQMKVAVIGPNANDSVMQWGNYNGFPSHTITLLEGIRAKLPDAQIIYEPVCGYTNDTTLHSLFNQCSIDGETGFNATYWNNREYKGKIAATDRLTTPFHFSAEGSTVFAPGVGLKNFTAIYRSTFRPTDSGAATFRVMTNGGVTLFLNGKQIAEATNIKNHTNLYSFNYEAGKSYDIELRFIQVKDNPALNFDLAKQTPMDAREILNKLQSADVVIFAGGISPLLEGESMRVSDPGFKGGDRTEIELPAIQREVLALLKKNGKKTVFVNFSGSAMAIVPETQNCDAILQAWYPGQAGGTAVADVLFGDYNPAGRLPITFYKSMQQLPDYEDYSMKGRTYRFMTETPLYPFGYGLSYTRFSYGKATLNQSKLTKGEKAILTIPVSNVGQRDGEEVVQVYICRPDDKEGPQKTLRGFQRVNIAKGKTQNVQIELPYDSFEWFDAATNTIRPLNGTYKILYGNSSNEKDLQTCSIQIQ
;
A
#
# COMPACT_ATOMS: atom_id res chain seq x y z
N MET A 1 -82.02 -22.39 -18.34
CA MET A 1 -81.41 -21.28 -19.05
C MET A 1 -79.98 -21.14 -18.53
N LYS A 2 -79.00 -21.67 -19.30
CA LYS A 2 -77.54 -21.71 -18.92
C LYS A 2 -76.88 -20.52 -19.64
N LYS A 3 -76.28 -19.62 -18.90
CA LYS A 3 -75.39 -18.57 -19.48
C LYS A 3 -73.95 -19.10 -19.51
N GLN A 4 -73.39 -19.24 -20.70
CA GLN A 4 -71.97 -19.49 -20.95
C GLN A 4 -71.18 -18.19 -20.83
N TRP A 5 -70.08 -18.22 -20.07
CA TRP A 5 -69.06 -17.18 -20.04
C TRP A 5 -67.92 -17.57 -20.95
N ILE A 6 -67.66 -16.74 -21.94
CA ILE A 6 -66.46 -16.83 -22.79
C ILE A 6 -65.32 -16.07 -22.11
N ILE A 7 -64.25 -16.77 -21.75
CA ILE A 7 -63.01 -16.16 -21.27
C ILE A 7 -62.16 -15.89 -22.49
N ALA A 8 -61.93 -14.60 -22.78
CA ALA A 8 -60.96 -14.17 -23.78
C ALA A 8 -59.57 -14.05 -23.14
N CYS A 9 -58.61 -14.93 -23.52
CA CYS A 9 -57.23 -14.81 -23.19
C CYS A 9 -56.57 -13.66 -24.00
N LEU A 10 -56.27 -12.55 -23.36
CA LEU A 10 -55.41 -11.53 -23.88
C LEU A 10 -53.92 -11.96 -23.67
N ILE A 11 -53.28 -12.39 -24.75
CA ILE A 11 -51.80 -12.58 -24.79
C ILE A 11 -51.19 -11.19 -24.90
N GLY A 12 -50.64 -10.69 -23.81
CA GLY A 12 -49.85 -9.45 -23.78
C GLY A 12 -48.48 -9.70 -24.42
N ILE A 13 -48.29 -9.23 -25.64
CA ILE A 13 -46.95 -9.12 -26.24
C ILE A 13 -46.23 -8.01 -25.49
N GLN A 14 -45.30 -8.41 -24.60
CA GLN A 14 -44.30 -7.47 -24.05
C GLN A 14 -43.38 -7.05 -25.19
N GLY A 15 -43.63 -5.89 -25.75
CA GLY A 15 -42.69 -5.23 -26.68
C GLY A 15 -41.37 -4.94 -25.95
N VAL A 16 -40.35 -5.65 -26.32
CA VAL A 16 -38.98 -5.23 -25.99
C VAL A 16 -38.77 -3.86 -26.63
N ASN A 17 -38.79 -2.81 -25.81
CA ASN A 17 -38.36 -1.48 -26.24
C ASN A 17 -36.84 -1.53 -26.54
N VAL A 18 -36.47 -1.89 -27.75
CA VAL A 18 -35.19 -1.58 -28.33
C VAL A 18 -35.17 -0.07 -28.51
N GLN A 19 -34.63 0.66 -27.55
CA GLN A 19 -34.31 2.07 -27.75
C GLN A 19 -33.32 2.13 -28.92
N ALA A 20 -33.79 2.56 -30.10
CA ALA A 20 -32.92 2.85 -31.20
C ALA A 20 -31.89 3.90 -30.73
N GLN A 21 -30.61 3.51 -30.72
CA GLN A 21 -29.52 4.45 -30.44
C GLN A 21 -29.67 5.62 -31.43
N GLN A 22 -29.77 6.85 -30.90
CA GLN A 22 -29.71 8.02 -31.75
C GLN A 22 -28.39 7.97 -32.57
N PRO A 23 -28.41 8.29 -33.88
CA PRO A 23 -27.18 8.26 -34.67
C PRO A 23 -26.14 9.14 -34.02
N SER A 24 -24.93 8.60 -33.83
CA SER A 24 -23.79 9.29 -33.25
C SER A 24 -23.55 10.61 -33.99
N LYS A 25 -23.47 11.73 -33.25
CA LYS A 25 -23.23 13.06 -33.82
C LYS A 25 -21.85 13.18 -34.47
N TYR A 26 -20.89 12.41 -33.91
CA TYR A 26 -19.50 12.40 -34.36
C TYR A 26 -18.98 10.97 -34.50
N PRO A 27 -18.03 10.69 -35.45
CA PRO A 27 -17.45 9.36 -35.66
C PRO A 27 -16.84 8.74 -34.38
N TYR A 28 -16.17 9.52 -33.55
CA TYR A 28 -15.55 8.97 -32.32
C TYR A 28 -16.58 8.36 -31.31
N GLN A 29 -17.86 8.64 -31.46
CA GLN A 29 -18.94 8.08 -30.67
C GLN A 29 -19.42 6.72 -31.19
N ASP A 30 -19.03 6.33 -32.42
CA ASP A 30 -19.35 5.02 -32.97
C ASP A 30 -18.43 3.95 -32.41
N THR A 31 -19.01 3.06 -31.59
CA THR A 31 -18.29 1.93 -30.95
C THR A 31 -17.83 0.84 -31.92
N LYS A 32 -18.26 0.88 -33.19
CA LYS A 32 -17.77 -0.01 -34.25
C LYS A 32 -16.40 0.40 -34.81
N LEU A 33 -15.99 1.63 -34.58
CA LEU A 33 -14.67 2.11 -34.94
C LEU A 33 -13.64 1.66 -33.91
N THR A 34 -12.41 1.42 -34.37
CA THR A 34 -11.31 1.09 -33.45
C THR A 34 -10.99 2.24 -32.51
N VAL A 35 -10.43 1.93 -31.34
CA VAL A 35 -9.97 2.94 -30.37
C VAL A 35 -9.04 3.97 -31.04
N GLU A 36 -8.17 3.53 -31.95
CA GLU A 36 -7.26 4.38 -32.70
C GLU A 36 -8.03 5.38 -33.57
N GLN A 37 -9.01 4.91 -34.38
CA GLN A 37 -9.83 5.75 -35.25
C GLN A 37 -10.68 6.76 -34.47
N ARG A 38 -11.23 6.33 -33.32
CA ARG A 38 -12.00 7.20 -32.42
C ARG A 38 -11.13 8.29 -31.82
N ALA A 39 -9.91 7.94 -31.35
CA ALA A 39 -8.96 8.89 -30.79
C ALA A 39 -8.50 9.91 -31.85
N ASP A 40 -8.23 9.49 -33.10
CA ASP A 40 -7.83 10.38 -34.19
C ASP A 40 -8.95 11.36 -34.59
N ASP A 41 -10.21 10.90 -34.69
CA ASP A 41 -11.34 11.80 -35.01
C ASP A 41 -11.56 12.82 -33.89
N LEU A 42 -11.51 12.38 -32.61
CA LEU A 42 -11.71 13.28 -31.46
C LEU A 42 -10.56 14.30 -31.34
N LEU A 43 -9.32 13.88 -31.53
CA LEU A 43 -8.13 14.74 -31.47
C LEU A 43 -8.21 15.92 -32.43
N GLN A 44 -8.66 15.67 -33.68
CA GLN A 44 -8.80 16.72 -34.70
C GLN A 44 -9.86 17.77 -34.36
N ARG A 45 -10.78 17.49 -33.45
CA ARG A 45 -11.85 18.40 -33.02
C ARG A 45 -11.45 19.29 -31.83
N LEU A 46 -10.35 18.99 -31.17
CA LEU A 46 -9.88 19.73 -29.98
C LEU A 46 -9.08 20.98 -30.39
N THR A 47 -9.32 22.09 -29.67
CA THR A 47 -8.43 23.26 -29.74
C THR A 47 -7.15 23.01 -28.96
N LEU A 48 -6.12 23.85 -29.17
CA LEU A 48 -4.88 23.73 -28.40
C LEU A 48 -5.12 23.84 -26.87
N GLU A 49 -5.96 24.79 -26.45
CA GLU A 49 -6.31 25.00 -25.05
C GLU A 49 -7.02 23.79 -24.45
N GLU A 50 -7.92 23.17 -25.20
CA GLU A 50 -8.60 21.94 -24.78
C GLU A 50 -7.63 20.76 -24.68
N LYS A 51 -6.72 20.61 -25.63
CA LYS A 51 -5.65 19.60 -25.60
C LYS A 51 -4.81 19.74 -24.34
N VAL A 52 -4.32 20.94 -24.07
CA VAL A 52 -3.51 21.24 -22.89
C VAL A 52 -4.27 21.01 -21.59
N ALA A 53 -5.57 21.35 -21.56
CA ALA A 53 -6.41 21.10 -20.38
C ALA A 53 -6.62 19.61 -20.11
N LEU A 54 -6.67 18.76 -21.15
CA LEU A 54 -6.76 17.30 -20.99
C LEU A 54 -5.47 16.66 -20.48
N MET A 55 -4.33 17.31 -20.61
CA MET A 55 -3.02 16.83 -20.16
C MET A 55 -2.76 17.06 -18.64
N GLN A 56 -3.80 17.41 -17.88
CA GLN A 56 -3.72 17.56 -16.42
C GLN A 56 -4.52 16.47 -15.73
N ASN A 57 -4.10 16.07 -14.52
CA ASN A 57 -4.75 14.97 -13.77
C ASN A 57 -6.26 15.20 -13.58
N ASN A 58 -6.71 16.45 -13.42
CA ASN A 58 -8.13 16.84 -13.34
C ASN A 58 -8.65 17.34 -14.69
N SER A 59 -8.67 16.49 -15.70
CA SER A 59 -9.12 16.80 -17.04
C SER A 59 -10.56 17.36 -17.03
N PRO A 60 -10.81 18.58 -17.57
CA PRO A 60 -12.13 19.18 -17.51
C PRO A 60 -13.10 18.56 -18.54
N ALA A 61 -14.38 18.84 -18.37
CA ALA A 61 -15.38 18.54 -19.39
C ALA A 61 -15.16 19.39 -20.66
N ILE A 62 -15.51 18.83 -21.82
CA ILE A 62 -15.61 19.57 -23.08
C ILE A 62 -17.06 19.40 -23.61
N PRO A 63 -18.00 20.23 -23.11
CA PRO A 63 -19.44 20.02 -23.34
C PRO A 63 -19.83 20.02 -24.83
N ARG A 64 -19.18 20.85 -25.68
CA ARG A 64 -19.48 20.91 -27.13
C ARG A 64 -19.22 19.58 -27.85
N LEU A 65 -18.33 18.75 -27.27
CA LEU A 65 -18.01 17.41 -27.78
C LEU A 65 -18.62 16.30 -26.90
N GLY A 66 -19.37 16.62 -25.85
CA GLY A 66 -19.96 15.63 -24.96
C GLY A 66 -18.96 14.87 -24.09
N ILE A 67 -17.75 15.42 -23.93
CA ILE A 67 -16.71 14.82 -23.09
C ILE A 67 -16.96 15.19 -21.63
N LYS A 68 -17.06 14.18 -20.77
CA LYS A 68 -17.18 14.35 -19.32
C LYS A 68 -15.82 14.71 -18.68
N PRO A 69 -15.81 15.34 -17.48
CA PRO A 69 -14.56 15.48 -16.74
C PRO A 69 -13.98 14.11 -16.39
N TYR A 70 -12.67 14.05 -16.19
CA TYR A 70 -12.00 12.82 -15.76
C TYR A 70 -10.89 13.14 -14.77
N GLU A 71 -10.79 12.36 -13.70
CA GLU A 71 -9.71 12.47 -12.72
C GLU A 71 -8.78 11.27 -12.83
N TRP A 72 -7.51 11.53 -13.19
CA TRP A 72 -6.49 10.52 -13.40
C TRP A 72 -5.84 10.06 -12.09
N TRP A 73 -5.90 10.88 -11.03
CA TRP A 73 -5.28 10.56 -9.76
C TRP A 73 -6.16 9.67 -8.90
N ASN A 74 -5.85 8.39 -8.91
CA ASN A 74 -6.47 7.40 -8.03
C ASN A 74 -5.40 6.44 -7.50
N GLU A 75 -5.63 5.85 -6.35
CA GLU A 75 -4.67 4.99 -5.67
C GLU A 75 -5.35 3.67 -5.27
N ALA A 76 -4.60 2.57 -5.38
CA ALA A 76 -5.09 1.24 -5.04
C ALA A 76 -3.97 0.30 -4.58
N LEU A 77 -3.07 0.79 -3.73
CA LEU A 77 -1.84 0.09 -3.36
C LEU A 77 -2.10 -1.27 -2.68
N HIS A 78 -3.14 -1.37 -1.87
CA HIS A 78 -3.59 -2.60 -1.21
C HIS A 78 -5.10 -2.54 -0.85
N GLY A 79 -5.89 -2.06 -1.79
CA GLY A 79 -7.31 -1.74 -1.71
C GLY A 79 -7.55 -0.34 -2.26
N VAL A 80 -8.79 -0.02 -2.66
CA VAL A 80 -9.11 1.31 -3.20
C VAL A 80 -8.90 2.36 -2.12
N ALA A 81 -7.91 3.24 -2.33
CA ALA A 81 -7.51 4.20 -1.32
C ALA A 81 -8.32 5.49 -1.35
N ARG A 82 -8.50 6.10 -0.19
CA ARG A 82 -8.99 7.48 0.03
C ARG A 82 -10.33 7.79 -0.64
N ALA A 83 -11.12 6.76 -0.94
CA ALA A 83 -12.45 6.86 -1.55
C ALA A 83 -13.57 6.27 -0.65
N GLY A 84 -13.40 6.36 0.67
CA GLY A 84 -14.35 5.83 1.64
C GLY A 84 -14.22 4.32 1.86
N LEU A 85 -15.38 3.63 2.05
CA LEU A 85 -15.41 2.19 2.32
C LEU A 85 -14.67 1.38 1.25
N ALA A 86 -13.75 0.52 1.67
CA ALA A 86 -13.04 -0.42 0.81
C ALA A 86 -12.50 -1.58 1.64
N THR A 87 -12.26 -2.72 1.01
CA THR A 87 -11.45 -3.78 1.62
C THR A 87 -10.00 -3.31 1.76
N VAL A 88 -9.41 -3.46 2.95
CA VAL A 88 -8.02 -3.12 3.22
C VAL A 88 -7.21 -4.40 3.41
N PHE A 89 -6.45 -4.74 2.39
CA PHE A 89 -5.52 -5.87 2.38
C PHE A 89 -4.23 -5.52 3.15
N PRO A 90 -3.35 -6.49 3.45
CA PRO A 90 -2.02 -6.18 3.95
C PRO A 90 -1.28 -5.19 3.05
N GLN A 91 -0.42 -4.37 3.63
CA GLN A 91 0.45 -3.46 2.86
C GLN A 91 1.35 -4.25 1.90
N ALA A 92 1.78 -3.62 0.80
CA ALA A 92 2.51 -4.26 -0.31
C ALA A 92 3.70 -5.11 0.16
N ILE A 93 4.51 -4.62 1.09
CA ILE A 93 5.64 -5.37 1.65
C ILE A 93 5.19 -6.65 2.39
N GLY A 94 4.05 -6.61 3.07
CA GLY A 94 3.44 -7.78 3.70
C GLY A 94 2.92 -8.76 2.65
N MET A 95 2.24 -8.27 1.60
CA MET A 95 1.80 -9.12 0.50
C MET A 95 2.98 -9.80 -0.21
N ALA A 96 4.11 -9.11 -0.37
CA ALA A 96 5.32 -9.69 -0.94
C ALA A 96 5.89 -10.83 -0.09
N ALA A 97 5.74 -10.77 1.24
CA ALA A 97 6.17 -11.83 2.15
C ALA A 97 5.42 -13.16 1.96
N SER A 98 4.28 -13.16 1.26
CA SER A 98 3.59 -14.39 0.87
C SER A 98 4.36 -15.20 -0.18
N PHE A 99 5.18 -14.58 -1.03
CA PHE A 99 5.76 -15.20 -2.23
C PHE A 99 4.69 -15.96 -3.04
N ASN A 100 3.52 -15.35 -3.18
CA ASN A 100 2.34 -15.91 -3.85
C ASN A 100 1.74 -14.86 -4.80
N ASP A 101 2.25 -14.82 -6.02
CA ASP A 101 1.78 -13.90 -7.04
C ASP A 101 0.40 -14.27 -7.60
N GLU A 102 0.00 -15.55 -7.53
CA GLU A 102 -1.36 -15.97 -7.90
C GLU A 102 -2.39 -15.38 -6.92
N LEU A 103 -2.15 -15.48 -5.61
CA LEU A 103 -3.02 -14.86 -4.60
C LEU A 103 -3.03 -13.33 -4.71
N LEU A 104 -1.89 -12.73 -5.06
CA LEU A 104 -1.82 -11.28 -5.27
C LEU A 104 -2.66 -10.84 -6.48
N TYR A 105 -2.68 -11.64 -7.55
CA TYR A 105 -3.57 -11.41 -8.68
C TYR A 105 -5.05 -11.41 -8.23
N GLU A 106 -5.48 -12.40 -7.43
CA GLU A 106 -6.86 -12.47 -6.88
C GLU A 106 -7.20 -11.21 -6.04
N VAL A 107 -6.23 -10.72 -5.24
CA VAL A 107 -6.39 -9.49 -4.45
C VAL A 107 -6.65 -8.29 -5.35
N PHE A 108 -5.84 -8.10 -6.39
CA PHE A 108 -5.98 -6.93 -7.27
C PHE A 108 -7.16 -7.05 -8.24
N ASP A 109 -7.62 -8.26 -8.57
CA ASP A 109 -8.89 -8.45 -9.28
C ASP A 109 -10.07 -8.01 -8.40
N ALA A 110 -10.09 -8.37 -7.11
CA ALA A 110 -11.09 -7.90 -6.15
C ALA A 110 -11.05 -6.37 -5.98
N VAL A 111 -9.86 -5.77 -5.89
CA VAL A 111 -9.66 -4.32 -5.81
C VAL A 111 -10.23 -3.63 -7.06
N SER A 112 -10.04 -4.21 -8.24
CA SER A 112 -10.55 -3.66 -9.49
C SER A 112 -12.07 -3.71 -9.57
N ASP A 113 -12.71 -4.73 -9.03
CA ASP A 113 -14.18 -4.81 -8.90
C ASP A 113 -14.70 -3.68 -8.00
N GLU A 114 -14.08 -3.47 -6.85
CA GLU A 114 -14.47 -2.38 -5.95
C GLU A 114 -14.29 -1.01 -6.58
N ALA A 115 -13.20 -0.78 -7.30
CA ALA A 115 -12.93 0.46 -8.00
C ALA A 115 -14.00 0.76 -9.08
N ARG A 116 -14.36 -0.24 -9.88
CA ARG A 116 -15.44 -0.12 -10.89
C ARG A 116 -16.79 0.17 -10.26
N ALA A 117 -17.16 -0.54 -9.20
CA ALA A 117 -18.41 -0.31 -8.48
C ALA A 117 -18.49 1.13 -7.93
N LYS A 118 -17.40 1.64 -7.35
CA LYS A 118 -17.30 3.01 -6.85
C LYS A 118 -17.40 4.04 -7.96
N ASN A 119 -16.62 3.88 -9.02
CA ASN A 119 -16.61 4.79 -10.15
C ASN A 119 -18.02 4.93 -10.76
N ARG A 120 -18.74 3.81 -10.94
CA ARG A 120 -20.12 3.83 -11.42
C ARG A 120 -21.00 4.68 -10.51
N GLN A 121 -20.96 4.43 -9.20
CA GLN A 121 -21.82 5.15 -8.23
C GLN A 121 -21.51 6.66 -8.22
N PHE A 122 -20.22 7.04 -8.33
CA PHE A 122 -19.81 8.44 -8.41
C PHE A 122 -20.32 9.10 -9.70
N ASN A 123 -20.17 8.42 -10.82
CA ASN A 123 -20.58 8.91 -12.13
C ASN A 123 -22.12 9.09 -12.22
N GLU A 124 -22.91 8.17 -11.65
CA GLU A 124 -24.37 8.28 -11.53
C GLU A 124 -24.79 9.54 -10.74
N LYS A 125 -23.96 9.99 -9.79
CA LYS A 125 -24.15 11.21 -9.01
C LYS A 125 -23.54 12.46 -9.66
N GLY A 126 -22.98 12.34 -10.88
CA GLY A 126 -22.28 13.44 -11.56
C GLY A 126 -20.97 13.87 -10.86
N GLN A 127 -20.31 12.96 -10.16
CA GLN A 127 -19.07 13.21 -9.44
C GLN A 127 -17.87 12.62 -10.20
N TYR A 128 -16.85 13.45 -10.42
CA TYR A 128 -15.64 13.11 -11.17
C TYR A 128 -14.42 13.72 -10.47
N LYS A 129 -14.25 13.39 -9.19
CA LYS A 129 -13.21 13.97 -8.33
C LYS A 129 -12.03 13.01 -8.17
N ARG A 130 -10.97 13.49 -7.53
CA ARG A 130 -9.82 12.70 -7.10
C ARG A 130 -10.29 11.45 -6.35
N TYR A 131 -9.64 10.31 -6.64
CA TYR A 131 -9.94 8.96 -6.14
C TYR A 131 -11.29 8.37 -6.61
N GLN A 132 -11.84 8.90 -7.71
CA GLN A 132 -13.13 8.43 -8.27
C GLN A 132 -13.02 7.92 -9.71
N GLY A 133 -11.82 7.95 -10.30
CA GLY A 133 -11.51 7.48 -11.65
C GLY A 133 -11.17 5.98 -11.72
N LEU A 134 -10.60 5.58 -12.87
CA LEU A 134 -10.30 4.19 -13.22
C LEU A 134 -8.81 3.95 -13.52
N THR A 135 -7.97 4.97 -13.36
CA THR A 135 -6.53 4.91 -13.52
C THR A 135 -5.89 4.86 -12.14
N MET A 136 -5.27 3.72 -11.78
CA MET A 136 -4.71 3.49 -10.45
C MET A 136 -3.20 3.65 -10.48
N TRP A 137 -2.67 4.58 -9.70
CA TRP A 137 -1.22 4.82 -9.62
C TRP A 137 -0.54 3.78 -8.72
N THR A 138 -0.59 2.56 -9.19
CA THR A 138 -0.16 1.31 -8.54
C THR A 138 0.23 0.31 -9.63
N PRO A 139 1.28 -0.54 -9.43
CA PRO A 139 2.07 -0.77 -8.22
C PRO A 139 3.31 0.13 -8.06
N ASN A 140 3.82 0.25 -6.82
CA ASN A 140 5.16 0.77 -6.56
C ASN A 140 6.18 -0.37 -6.64
N VAL A 141 7.00 -0.39 -7.70
CA VAL A 141 8.02 -1.43 -7.95
C VAL A 141 9.46 -0.91 -7.77
N ASN A 142 9.63 0.21 -7.07
CA ASN A 142 10.94 0.66 -6.64
C ASN A 142 11.57 -0.37 -5.70
N ILE A 143 12.88 -0.51 -5.75
CA ILE A 143 13.62 -1.47 -4.94
C ILE A 143 13.83 -0.93 -3.53
N PHE A 144 13.41 -1.69 -2.51
CA PHE A 144 13.62 -1.35 -1.11
C PHE A 144 15.09 -1.60 -0.72
N ARG A 145 16.01 -0.80 -1.29
CA ARG A 145 17.45 -0.97 -1.11
C ARG A 145 17.96 -0.64 0.31
N ASP A 146 17.20 0.13 1.08
CA ASP A 146 17.61 0.63 2.39
C ASP A 146 16.43 0.67 3.37
N PRO A 147 16.51 0.01 4.54
CA PRO A 147 15.41 -0.08 5.51
C PRO A 147 15.03 1.26 6.14
N ARG A 148 15.81 2.31 5.95
CA ARG A 148 15.47 3.66 6.41
C ARG A 148 14.37 4.32 5.61
N TRP A 149 14.13 3.89 4.37
CA TRP A 149 13.14 4.48 3.50
C TRP A 149 11.70 4.18 3.97
N GLY A 150 10.97 5.23 4.42
CA GLY A 150 9.63 5.08 4.98
C GLY A 150 8.58 4.65 3.97
N ARG A 151 8.76 4.92 2.65
CA ARG A 151 7.90 4.39 1.58
C ARG A 151 8.28 2.98 1.14
N GLY A 152 9.31 2.37 1.73
CA GLY A 152 9.66 0.98 1.48
C GLY A 152 8.49 0.02 1.74
N GLN A 153 7.60 0.34 2.68
CA GLN A 153 6.37 -0.40 2.95
C GLN A 153 5.44 -0.53 1.73
N GLU A 154 5.50 0.42 0.79
CA GLU A 154 4.69 0.44 -0.43
C GLU A 154 5.19 -0.52 -1.51
N THR A 155 6.38 -1.11 -1.34
CA THR A 155 7.08 -1.90 -2.35
C THR A 155 7.00 -3.39 -2.08
N TYR A 156 7.42 -4.19 -3.07
CA TYR A 156 7.50 -5.64 -2.92
C TYR A 156 8.89 -6.13 -2.47
N GLY A 157 9.71 -5.25 -1.90
CA GLY A 157 10.95 -5.59 -1.24
C GLY A 157 12.22 -5.24 -2.02
N GLU A 158 13.30 -5.90 -1.66
CA GLU A 158 14.65 -5.56 -2.14
C GLU A 158 15.08 -6.31 -3.42
N ASP A 159 14.32 -7.32 -3.82
CA ASP A 159 14.69 -8.17 -4.95
C ASP A 159 13.96 -7.79 -6.23
N PRO A 160 14.69 -7.53 -7.35
CA PRO A 160 14.07 -7.12 -8.61
C PRO A 160 13.16 -8.17 -9.25
N TYR A 161 13.47 -9.47 -9.10
CA TYR A 161 12.66 -10.55 -9.65
C TYR A 161 11.35 -10.72 -8.88
N LEU A 162 11.42 -10.72 -7.53
CA LEU A 162 10.22 -10.74 -6.69
C LEU A 162 9.34 -9.52 -6.98
N SER A 163 9.93 -8.32 -7.02
CA SER A 163 9.20 -7.08 -7.34
C SER A 163 8.55 -7.11 -8.72
N GLY A 164 9.24 -7.69 -9.71
CA GLY A 164 8.69 -7.88 -11.06
C GLY A 164 7.50 -8.85 -11.07
N ARG A 165 7.63 -10.03 -10.43
CA ARG A 165 6.58 -11.05 -10.35
C ARG A 165 5.33 -10.53 -9.64
N MET A 166 5.50 -9.95 -8.44
CA MET A 166 4.39 -9.37 -7.67
C MET A 166 3.77 -8.17 -8.39
N GLY A 167 4.60 -7.31 -8.98
CA GLY A 167 4.14 -6.17 -9.78
C GLY A 167 3.33 -6.59 -11.01
N MET A 168 3.75 -7.63 -11.73
CA MET A 168 2.98 -8.17 -12.87
C MET A 168 1.61 -8.72 -12.43
N ALA A 169 1.56 -9.43 -11.30
CA ALA A 169 0.29 -9.93 -10.75
C ALA A 169 -0.66 -8.77 -10.41
N ALA A 170 -0.15 -7.71 -9.78
CA ALA A 170 -0.92 -6.51 -9.47
C ALA A 170 -1.45 -5.83 -10.74
N VAL A 171 -0.61 -5.64 -11.75
CA VAL A 171 -1.01 -5.04 -13.04
C VAL A 171 -2.12 -5.85 -13.70
N ARG A 172 -1.94 -7.17 -13.83
CA ARG A 172 -2.93 -8.05 -14.47
C ARG A 172 -4.26 -8.10 -13.71
N GLY A 173 -4.21 -8.18 -12.39
CA GLY A 173 -5.42 -8.13 -11.54
C GLY A 173 -6.19 -6.81 -11.68
N LEU A 174 -5.48 -5.68 -11.73
CA LEU A 174 -6.10 -4.37 -11.93
C LEU A 174 -6.67 -4.20 -13.35
N GLN A 175 -5.91 -4.56 -14.38
CA GLN A 175 -6.29 -4.32 -15.78
C GLN A 175 -7.31 -5.32 -16.32
N GLY A 176 -7.48 -6.46 -15.64
CA GLY A 176 -8.38 -7.54 -16.07
C GLY A 176 -7.77 -8.42 -17.17
N PRO A 177 -8.58 -9.31 -17.79
CA PRO A 177 -8.11 -10.23 -18.81
C PRO A 177 -7.50 -9.52 -20.03
N GLU A 178 -6.37 -10.03 -20.53
CA GLU A 178 -5.63 -9.44 -21.67
C GLU A 178 -6.43 -9.44 -22.99
N ASP A 179 -7.40 -10.35 -23.13
CA ASP A 179 -8.28 -10.50 -24.30
C ASP A 179 -9.64 -9.77 -24.13
N ALA A 180 -9.83 -9.01 -23.06
CA ALA A 180 -11.04 -8.26 -22.85
C ALA A 180 -11.16 -7.09 -23.85
N GLU A 181 -12.37 -6.81 -24.32
CA GLU A 181 -12.65 -5.68 -25.24
C GLU A 181 -12.34 -4.32 -24.60
N TYR A 182 -12.49 -4.23 -23.28
CA TYR A 182 -12.21 -3.03 -22.49
C TYR A 182 -11.37 -3.41 -21.28
N ASP A 183 -10.38 -2.59 -20.97
CA ASP A 183 -9.61 -2.74 -19.73
C ASP A 183 -10.50 -2.53 -18.49
N LYS A 184 -10.28 -3.33 -17.46
CA LYS A 184 -11.03 -3.18 -16.20
C LYS A 184 -10.60 -1.91 -15.47
N LEU A 185 -9.30 -1.68 -15.33
CA LEU A 185 -8.65 -0.45 -14.86
C LEU A 185 -7.36 -0.23 -15.67
N HIS A 186 -6.75 0.93 -15.53
CA HIS A 186 -5.35 1.12 -15.88
C HIS A 186 -4.49 1.08 -14.62
N ALA A 187 -3.43 0.27 -14.65
CA ALA A 187 -2.38 0.24 -13.65
C ALA A 187 -1.23 1.17 -14.05
N CYS A 188 -0.50 1.69 -13.06
CA CYS A 188 0.62 2.59 -13.27
C CYS A 188 1.85 2.13 -12.49
N ALA A 189 2.91 1.74 -13.19
CA ALA A 189 4.19 1.39 -12.56
C ALA A 189 4.91 2.64 -12.05
N LYS A 190 5.26 2.69 -10.76
CA LYS A 190 5.91 3.85 -10.16
C LYS A 190 7.07 3.49 -9.24
N HIS A 191 8.01 4.40 -9.03
CA HIS A 191 8.26 5.69 -9.65
C HIS A 191 9.49 5.54 -10.56
N PHE A 192 9.39 5.85 -11.83
CA PHE A 192 10.43 5.60 -12.84
C PHE A 192 11.37 6.81 -12.96
N ALA A 193 12.67 6.75 -12.59
CA ALA A 193 13.32 5.58 -12.05
C ALA A 193 14.37 5.99 -11.01
N VAL A 194 15.05 4.98 -10.42
CA VAL A 194 16.11 5.18 -9.43
C VAL A 194 15.63 6.05 -8.26
N HIS A 195 14.51 5.64 -7.67
CA HIS A 195 13.84 6.31 -6.55
C HIS A 195 13.64 5.34 -5.38
N SER A 196 14.33 5.57 -4.27
CA SER A 196 14.26 4.75 -3.04
C SER A 196 14.70 5.54 -1.81
N GLY A 197 14.15 6.75 -1.64
CA GLY A 197 14.50 7.73 -0.59
C GLY A 197 15.80 8.50 -0.87
N PRO A 198 16.13 9.46 -0.06
CA PRO A 198 15.41 9.93 1.14
C PRO A 198 14.17 10.76 0.82
N GLU A 199 13.16 10.69 1.71
CA GLU A 199 11.92 11.48 1.54
C GLU A 199 12.11 12.96 1.83
N TRP A 200 12.99 13.32 2.77
CA TRP A 200 13.18 14.73 3.18
C TRP A 200 13.78 15.62 2.09
N ASN A 201 14.47 15.06 1.09
CA ASN A 201 15.09 15.85 0.00
C ASN A 201 14.68 15.38 -1.41
N ARG A 202 13.66 14.51 -1.55
CA ARG A 202 13.24 13.89 -2.81
C ARG A 202 12.99 14.89 -3.96
N HIS A 203 12.60 16.11 -3.63
CA HIS A 203 12.33 17.19 -4.59
C HIS A 203 13.57 17.95 -5.07
N SER A 204 14.76 17.63 -4.56
CA SER A 204 16.03 18.24 -4.96
C SER A 204 17.13 17.20 -5.20
N PHE A 205 16.88 15.95 -4.80
CA PHE A 205 17.83 14.87 -4.89
C PHE A 205 18.21 14.55 -6.35
N ASN A 206 19.50 14.24 -6.56
CA ASN A 206 20.01 13.80 -7.84
C ASN A 206 20.69 12.43 -7.65
N ALA A 207 20.14 11.41 -8.28
CA ALA A 207 20.76 10.09 -8.31
C ALA A 207 21.92 10.11 -9.32
N GLU A 208 23.13 10.32 -8.82
CA GLU A 208 24.35 10.45 -9.60
C GLU A 208 25.25 9.21 -9.47
N ASN A 209 26.14 9.04 -10.44
CA ASN A 209 27.15 7.98 -10.45
C ASN A 209 26.55 6.57 -10.31
N ILE A 210 25.39 6.36 -10.92
CA ILE A 210 24.73 5.06 -10.92
C ILE A 210 25.53 4.12 -11.83
N ALA A 211 26.15 3.10 -11.23
CA ALA A 211 26.85 2.10 -12.00
C ALA A 211 25.90 1.45 -13.01
N PRO A 212 26.29 1.30 -14.30
CA PRO A 212 25.41 0.68 -15.30
C PRO A 212 24.89 -0.70 -14.87
N ARG A 213 25.68 -1.48 -14.16
CA ARG A 213 25.24 -2.75 -13.58
C ARG A 213 24.08 -2.56 -12.61
N ASP A 214 24.20 -1.62 -11.66
CA ASP A 214 23.16 -1.36 -10.66
C ASP A 214 21.86 -0.87 -11.32
N LEU A 215 21.99 -0.03 -12.35
CA LEU A 215 20.85 0.42 -13.14
C LEU A 215 20.12 -0.77 -13.79
N TRP A 216 20.85 -1.61 -14.55
CA TRP A 216 20.26 -2.66 -15.36
C TRP A 216 19.91 -3.94 -14.59
N GLU A 217 20.62 -4.27 -13.51
CA GLU A 217 20.36 -5.48 -12.71
C GLU A 217 19.49 -5.23 -11.48
N THR A 218 19.29 -3.95 -11.06
CA THR A 218 18.55 -3.64 -9.84
C THR A 218 17.41 -2.68 -10.05
N TYR A 219 17.64 -1.48 -10.58
CA TYR A 219 16.64 -0.41 -10.59
C TYR A 219 15.62 -0.52 -11.73
N LEU A 220 15.97 -1.09 -12.86
CA LEU A 220 15.12 -1.14 -14.05
C LEU A 220 14.35 -2.46 -14.26
N PRO A 221 14.82 -3.64 -13.80
CA PRO A 221 14.22 -4.92 -14.22
C PRO A 221 12.73 -5.05 -13.91
N ALA A 222 12.26 -4.64 -12.74
CA ALA A 222 10.85 -4.73 -12.39
C ALA A 222 9.97 -3.91 -13.36
N PHE A 223 10.38 -2.68 -13.69
CA PHE A 223 9.67 -1.88 -14.70
C PHE A 223 9.66 -2.52 -16.08
N LYS A 224 10.80 -3.08 -16.53
CA LYS A 224 10.90 -3.81 -17.80
C LYS A 224 9.89 -4.95 -17.86
N GLU A 225 9.80 -5.75 -16.81
CA GLU A 225 8.85 -6.87 -16.72
C GLU A 225 7.40 -6.39 -16.82
N LEU A 226 7.03 -5.33 -16.10
CA LEU A 226 5.67 -4.80 -16.13
C LEU A 226 5.31 -4.23 -17.53
N VAL A 227 6.26 -3.58 -18.20
CA VAL A 227 6.05 -3.05 -19.55
C VAL A 227 5.94 -4.16 -20.59
N GLN A 228 6.91 -5.10 -20.60
CA GLN A 228 7.04 -6.06 -21.69
C GLN A 228 6.21 -7.33 -21.52
N LYS A 229 5.93 -7.73 -20.26
CA LYS A 229 5.24 -9.00 -19.98
C LYS A 229 3.84 -8.82 -19.34
N ALA A 230 3.58 -7.71 -18.66
CA ALA A 230 2.25 -7.46 -18.10
C ALA A 230 1.47 -6.37 -18.84
N GLY A 231 2.07 -5.68 -19.81
CA GLY A 231 1.40 -4.68 -20.62
C GLY A 231 0.83 -3.51 -19.81
N VAL A 232 1.58 -3.04 -18.77
CA VAL A 232 1.15 -1.94 -17.92
C VAL A 232 0.80 -0.71 -18.76
N LYS A 233 -0.33 -0.07 -18.47
CA LYS A 233 -0.88 1.02 -19.26
C LYS A 233 -0.29 2.39 -18.95
N GLU A 234 0.23 2.57 -17.73
CA GLU A 234 0.81 3.83 -17.31
C GLU A 234 2.15 3.62 -16.59
N VAL A 235 3.02 4.61 -16.67
CA VAL A 235 4.29 4.70 -15.92
C VAL A 235 4.38 6.08 -15.32
N MET A 236 4.66 6.19 -14.03
CA MET A 236 4.87 7.46 -13.35
C MET A 236 6.34 7.77 -13.22
N CYS A 237 6.79 8.91 -13.77
CA CYS A 237 8.16 9.39 -13.59
C CYS A 237 8.36 9.99 -12.20
N ALA A 238 9.54 9.75 -11.62
CA ALA A 238 9.86 10.08 -10.23
C ALA A 238 10.16 11.57 -10.00
N TYR A 239 10.14 12.00 -8.75
CA TYR A 239 10.49 13.37 -8.34
C TYR A 239 11.94 13.73 -8.58
N ASN A 240 12.87 12.81 -8.30
CA ASN A 240 14.30 13.07 -8.29
C ASN A 240 14.85 13.33 -9.70
N ARG A 241 16.08 13.83 -9.74
CA ARG A 241 16.91 13.81 -10.95
C ARG A 241 17.62 12.46 -11.06
N PHE A 242 17.89 12.07 -12.30
CA PHE A 242 18.74 10.95 -12.65
C PHE A 242 19.86 11.44 -13.57
N GLU A 243 21.12 11.32 -13.11
CA GLU A 243 22.32 11.78 -13.83
C GLU A 243 22.20 13.25 -14.29
N GLY A 244 21.62 14.10 -13.45
CA GLY A 244 21.43 15.53 -13.67
C GLY A 244 20.09 15.94 -14.24
N ASP A 245 19.42 15.09 -15.03
CA ASP A 245 18.13 15.37 -15.63
C ASP A 245 16.99 15.06 -14.67
N PRO A 246 15.96 15.91 -14.52
CA PRO A 246 14.73 15.51 -13.84
C PRO A 246 14.14 14.25 -14.49
N CYS A 247 13.74 13.25 -13.72
CA CYS A 247 13.20 11.99 -14.28
C CYS A 247 12.07 12.23 -15.27
N CYS A 248 11.18 13.20 -15.00
CA CYS A 248 10.07 13.54 -15.89
C CYS A 248 10.48 14.36 -17.14
N GLY A 249 11.74 14.78 -17.25
CA GLY A 249 12.36 15.42 -18.40
C GLY A 249 13.54 14.62 -18.96
N SER A 250 13.74 13.39 -18.53
CA SER A 250 14.88 12.58 -18.98
C SER A 250 14.58 11.85 -20.27
N ASN A 251 15.13 12.35 -21.38
CA ASN A 251 15.03 11.67 -22.67
C ASN A 251 15.64 10.26 -22.62
N ARG A 252 16.72 10.04 -21.85
CA ARG A 252 17.31 8.71 -21.68
C ARG A 252 16.34 7.73 -21.06
N LEU A 253 15.67 8.10 -19.97
CA LEU A 253 14.74 7.21 -19.27
C LEU A 253 13.46 7.00 -20.07
N LEU A 254 12.78 8.11 -20.48
CA LEU A 254 11.42 8.05 -20.99
C LEU A 254 11.36 7.70 -22.48
N THR A 255 12.25 8.28 -23.30
CA THR A 255 12.23 8.05 -24.75
C THR A 255 13.11 6.86 -25.15
N GLN A 256 14.38 6.86 -24.75
CA GLN A 256 15.32 5.83 -25.22
C GLN A 256 15.00 4.48 -24.57
N ILE A 257 15.01 4.37 -23.24
CA ILE A 257 14.80 3.10 -22.54
C ILE A 257 13.33 2.68 -22.58
N LEU A 258 12.43 3.52 -22.05
CA LEU A 258 11.03 3.13 -21.84
C LEU A 258 10.30 2.94 -23.19
N ARG A 259 10.35 3.94 -24.10
CA ARG A 259 9.57 3.88 -25.34
C ARG A 259 10.27 3.12 -26.46
N ASN A 260 11.56 3.36 -26.70
CA ASN A 260 12.27 2.77 -27.83
C ASN A 260 12.73 1.34 -27.54
N ASP A 261 13.47 1.13 -26.44
CA ASP A 261 14.07 -0.18 -26.14
C ASP A 261 13.03 -1.17 -25.62
N TRP A 262 12.10 -0.74 -24.77
CA TRP A 262 11.05 -1.61 -24.23
C TRP A 262 9.73 -1.58 -24.99
N GLY A 263 9.55 -0.64 -25.90
CA GLY A 263 8.36 -0.55 -26.76
C GLY A 263 7.11 -0.02 -26.09
N PHE A 264 7.23 0.70 -24.96
CA PHE A 264 6.08 1.23 -24.22
C PHE A 264 5.21 2.18 -25.04
N LYS A 265 3.91 1.91 -25.09
CA LYS A 265 2.92 2.69 -25.86
C LYS A 265 1.93 3.45 -24.99
N GLY A 266 1.96 3.24 -23.70
CA GLY A 266 1.04 3.82 -22.73
C GLY A 266 1.38 5.25 -22.33
N ILE A 267 0.74 5.70 -21.26
CA ILE A 267 0.85 7.06 -20.73
C ILE A 267 2.04 7.15 -19.77
N VAL A 268 2.82 8.22 -19.88
CA VAL A 268 3.75 8.66 -18.85
C VAL A 268 3.12 9.81 -18.07
N VAL A 269 2.88 9.60 -16.78
CA VAL A 269 2.36 10.60 -15.85
C VAL A 269 3.46 11.09 -14.92
N THR A 270 3.42 12.37 -14.52
CA THR A 270 4.36 12.88 -13.52
C THR A 270 3.93 12.50 -12.11
N ASP A 271 4.89 12.33 -11.20
CA ASP A 271 4.56 12.47 -9.78
C ASP A 271 4.08 13.89 -9.47
N CYS A 272 3.32 14.05 -8.37
CA CYS A 272 2.50 15.25 -8.16
C CYS A 272 3.34 16.51 -7.87
N GLY A 273 3.31 17.47 -8.78
CA GLY A 273 4.08 18.71 -8.71
C GLY A 273 5.51 18.61 -9.23
N ALA A 274 5.94 17.46 -9.76
CA ALA A 274 7.31 17.22 -10.21
C ALA A 274 7.78 18.21 -11.28
N ILE A 275 6.91 18.70 -12.17
CA ILE A 275 7.31 19.71 -13.16
C ILE A 275 7.68 21.05 -12.48
N GLY A 276 7.03 21.38 -11.35
CA GLY A 276 7.42 22.53 -10.56
C GLY A 276 8.85 22.46 -10.00
N ASP A 277 9.32 21.26 -9.72
CA ASP A 277 10.66 21.03 -9.19
C ASP A 277 11.77 21.40 -10.20
N PHE A 278 11.49 21.36 -11.52
CA PHE A 278 12.47 21.70 -12.56
C PHE A 278 12.98 23.14 -12.43
N PHE A 279 12.13 24.09 -12.05
CA PHE A 279 12.47 25.53 -12.06
C PHE A 279 12.30 26.23 -10.72
N GLN A 280 11.64 25.62 -9.74
CA GLN A 280 11.45 26.27 -8.43
C GLN A 280 12.75 26.32 -7.64
N ARG A 281 12.94 27.45 -6.93
CA ARG A 281 14.10 27.67 -6.07
C ARG A 281 14.21 26.59 -4.98
N LYS A 282 15.44 26.13 -4.71
CA LYS A 282 15.78 25.05 -3.75
C LYS A 282 15.23 23.68 -4.15
N LYS A 283 14.87 23.52 -5.42
CA LYS A 283 14.50 22.27 -6.05
C LYS A 283 15.58 21.86 -7.05
N HIS A 284 15.22 21.49 -8.27
CA HIS A 284 16.21 21.10 -9.27
C HIS A 284 16.93 22.28 -9.92
N GLU A 285 16.23 23.41 -10.13
CA GLU A 285 16.76 24.64 -10.74
C GLU A 285 17.43 24.40 -12.12
N THR A 286 16.92 23.42 -12.89
CA THR A 286 17.42 23.04 -14.21
C THR A 286 16.79 23.86 -15.34
N HIS A 287 15.65 24.51 -15.12
CA HIS A 287 14.90 25.26 -16.10
C HIS A 287 14.58 26.67 -15.62
N PRO A 288 14.46 27.67 -16.56
CA PRO A 288 14.21 29.05 -16.16
C PRO A 288 12.77 29.32 -15.71
N ASP A 289 11.79 28.62 -16.28
CA ASP A 289 10.34 28.84 -16.00
C ASP A 289 9.50 27.60 -16.32
N ALA A 290 8.19 27.70 -15.99
CA ALA A 290 7.23 26.62 -16.22
C ALA A 290 7.02 26.27 -17.70
N ALA A 291 7.16 27.24 -18.63
CA ALA A 291 6.98 26.96 -20.05
C ALA A 291 8.11 26.09 -20.60
N HIS A 292 9.35 26.39 -20.24
CA HIS A 292 10.52 25.56 -20.62
C HIS A 292 10.44 24.18 -19.97
N ALA A 293 10.12 24.10 -18.68
CA ALA A 293 9.98 22.85 -17.94
C ALA A 293 8.88 21.94 -18.54
N SER A 294 7.72 22.52 -18.86
CA SER A 294 6.60 21.77 -19.43
C SER A 294 6.90 21.29 -20.87
N ALA A 295 7.55 22.13 -21.69
CA ALA A 295 7.96 21.76 -23.03
C ALA A 295 8.97 20.61 -23.02
N ASP A 296 10.00 20.69 -22.17
CA ASP A 296 11.02 19.66 -22.04
C ASP A 296 10.43 18.33 -21.57
N ALA A 297 9.58 18.36 -20.58
CA ALA A 297 8.89 17.16 -20.09
C ALA A 297 8.11 16.44 -21.20
N VAL A 298 7.32 17.18 -22.01
CA VAL A 298 6.55 16.59 -23.12
C VAL A 298 7.48 16.09 -24.23
N LEU A 299 8.51 16.84 -24.58
CA LEU A 299 9.50 16.45 -25.60
C LEU A 299 10.27 15.19 -25.18
N SER A 300 10.54 15.03 -23.91
CA SER A 300 11.23 13.86 -23.35
C SER A 300 10.31 12.64 -23.20
N GLY A 301 8.97 12.79 -23.31
CA GLY A 301 8.04 11.67 -23.34
C GLY A 301 6.96 11.64 -22.28
N THR A 302 6.85 12.67 -21.43
CA THR A 302 5.76 12.82 -20.44
C THR A 302 4.47 13.27 -21.13
N ASP A 303 3.33 12.64 -20.78
CA ASP A 303 2.03 12.88 -21.41
C ASP A 303 1.05 13.62 -20.52
N LEU A 304 1.11 13.39 -19.22
CA LEU A 304 0.13 13.84 -18.24
C LEU A 304 0.82 14.43 -17.00
N GLU A 305 0.39 15.58 -16.55
CA GLU A 305 0.89 16.18 -15.31
C GLU A 305 -0.07 15.98 -14.14
N CYS A 306 0.41 15.45 -13.01
CA CYS A 306 -0.21 15.67 -11.71
C CYS A 306 0.21 17.04 -11.19
N GLY A 307 -0.57 18.07 -11.49
CA GLY A 307 -0.23 19.44 -11.13
C GLY A 307 -0.93 20.49 -11.99
N GLY A 308 -0.31 21.64 -12.15
CA GLY A 308 -0.88 22.75 -12.91
C GLY A 308 0.10 23.48 -13.84
N ASN A 309 1.35 23.01 -13.96
CA ASN A 309 2.38 23.66 -14.78
C ASN A 309 2.17 23.43 -16.27
N PHE A 310 1.57 22.32 -16.68
CA PHE A 310 1.24 22.05 -18.10
C PHE A 310 0.29 23.09 -18.70
N LYS A 311 -0.39 23.92 -17.91
CA LYS A 311 -1.09 25.11 -18.41
C LYS A 311 -0.17 26.04 -19.16
N SER A 312 1.13 26.05 -18.86
CA SER A 312 2.15 26.85 -19.54
C SER A 312 2.53 26.32 -20.92
N ILE A 313 2.04 25.14 -21.34
CA ILE A 313 2.29 24.57 -22.68
C ILE A 313 1.76 25.49 -23.77
N THR A 314 0.62 26.16 -23.57
CA THR A 314 0.11 27.14 -24.53
C THR A 314 1.08 28.31 -24.76
N ASP A 315 1.77 28.75 -23.72
CA ASP A 315 2.82 29.76 -23.81
C ASP A 315 4.11 29.19 -24.41
N ALA A 316 4.43 27.94 -24.12
CA ALA A 316 5.56 27.25 -24.73
C ALA A 316 5.39 27.14 -26.26
N VAL A 317 4.19 26.84 -26.76
CA VAL A 317 3.88 26.84 -28.20
C VAL A 317 4.07 28.24 -28.81
N LYS A 318 3.53 29.30 -28.16
CA LYS A 318 3.71 30.69 -28.61
C LYS A 318 5.17 31.11 -28.67
N LYS A 319 5.99 30.63 -27.76
CA LYS A 319 7.45 30.85 -27.72
C LYS A 319 8.23 29.97 -28.70
N GLY A 320 7.58 29.02 -29.40
CA GLY A 320 8.24 28.08 -30.30
C GLY A 320 9.08 27.01 -29.61
N LEU A 321 8.87 26.76 -28.31
CA LEU A 321 9.59 25.75 -27.54
C LEU A 321 9.11 24.34 -27.85
N ILE A 322 7.84 24.17 -28.25
CA ILE A 322 7.21 22.90 -28.61
C ILE A 322 6.18 23.10 -29.71
N SER A 323 6.03 22.14 -30.63
CA SER A 323 5.01 22.15 -31.65
C SER A 323 3.71 21.49 -31.17
N GLU A 324 2.57 21.90 -31.74
CA GLU A 324 1.28 21.26 -31.45
C GLU A 324 1.26 19.78 -31.85
N GLU A 325 2.04 19.37 -32.84
CA GLU A 325 2.18 17.96 -33.24
C GLU A 325 2.68 17.08 -32.10
N LYS A 326 3.65 17.57 -31.31
CA LYS A 326 4.16 16.84 -30.13
C LYS A 326 3.10 16.70 -29.05
N ILE A 327 2.30 17.76 -28.85
CA ILE A 327 1.16 17.75 -27.91
C ILE A 327 0.09 16.74 -28.39
N ASN A 328 -0.20 16.69 -29.69
CA ASN A 328 -1.16 15.76 -30.27
C ASN A 328 -0.80 14.29 -29.96
N ALA A 329 0.48 13.93 -29.99
CA ALA A 329 0.91 12.57 -29.66
C ALA A 329 0.60 12.17 -28.21
N SER A 330 0.78 13.08 -27.25
CA SER A 330 0.44 12.87 -25.85
C SER A 330 -1.07 12.82 -25.64
N VAL A 331 -1.82 13.79 -26.17
CA VAL A 331 -3.28 13.83 -26.05
C VAL A 331 -3.92 12.58 -26.66
N LYS A 332 -3.41 12.10 -27.79
CA LYS A 332 -3.91 10.87 -28.42
C LYS A 332 -3.81 9.66 -27.47
N ARG A 333 -2.71 9.51 -26.71
CA ARG A 333 -2.56 8.44 -25.71
C ARG A 333 -3.62 8.57 -24.61
N LEU A 334 -3.87 9.78 -24.12
CA LEU A 334 -4.90 10.03 -23.10
C LEU A 334 -6.32 9.70 -23.62
N LEU A 335 -6.65 10.07 -24.84
CA LEU A 335 -7.93 9.74 -25.46
C LEU A 335 -8.09 8.24 -25.64
N LYS A 336 -7.04 7.55 -26.12
CA LYS A 336 -7.05 6.08 -26.26
C LYS A 336 -7.34 5.40 -24.94
N ALA A 337 -6.66 5.79 -23.86
CA ALA A 337 -6.88 5.24 -22.52
C ALA A 337 -8.33 5.38 -22.05
N ARG A 338 -8.98 6.54 -22.28
CA ARG A 338 -10.39 6.74 -21.94
C ARG A 338 -11.33 5.86 -22.77
N PHE A 339 -11.00 5.59 -24.03
CA PHE A 339 -11.75 4.65 -24.85
C PHE A 339 -11.51 3.19 -24.42
N GLU A 340 -10.29 2.82 -24.15
CA GLU A 340 -9.92 1.47 -23.66
C GLU A 340 -10.62 1.14 -22.33
N LEU A 341 -10.77 2.11 -21.43
CA LEU A 341 -11.53 1.97 -20.18
C LEU A 341 -13.06 1.92 -20.38
N GLY A 342 -13.57 2.13 -21.60
CA GLY A 342 -15.01 2.23 -21.86
C GLY A 342 -15.69 3.45 -21.25
N GLU A 343 -14.93 4.41 -20.71
CA GLU A 343 -15.45 5.59 -20.00
C GLU A 343 -16.33 6.47 -20.88
N MET A 344 -16.05 6.51 -22.18
CA MET A 344 -16.83 7.27 -23.17
C MET A 344 -17.97 6.46 -23.82
N ASN A 345 -18.26 5.26 -23.34
CA ASN A 345 -19.30 4.38 -23.86
C ASN A 345 -20.52 4.35 -22.92
N SER A 346 -21.70 4.06 -23.48
CA SER A 346 -22.93 3.91 -22.67
C SER A 346 -22.96 2.61 -21.88
N THR A 347 -22.36 1.54 -22.42
CA THR A 347 -22.30 0.20 -21.79
C THR A 347 -20.98 -0.46 -22.13
N HIS A 348 -20.45 -1.28 -21.19
CA HIS A 348 -19.26 -2.12 -21.34
C HIS A 348 -19.36 -3.28 -20.31
N PRO A 349 -18.56 -4.36 -20.42
CA PRO A 349 -18.65 -5.53 -19.55
C PRO A 349 -18.67 -5.22 -18.05
N TRP A 350 -17.91 -4.21 -17.64
CA TRP A 350 -17.74 -3.81 -16.23
C TRP A 350 -18.85 -2.87 -15.70
N SER A 351 -19.86 -2.53 -16.51
CA SER A 351 -20.92 -1.56 -16.15
C SER A 351 -21.88 -2.04 -15.06
N ASN A 352 -21.96 -3.36 -14.82
CA ASN A 352 -22.96 -3.96 -13.93
C ASN A 352 -22.39 -4.49 -12.60
N ILE A 353 -21.13 -4.22 -12.27
CA ILE A 353 -20.56 -4.63 -10.98
C ILE A 353 -21.30 -3.90 -9.85
N PRO A 354 -21.97 -4.62 -8.94
CA PRO A 354 -22.84 -3.99 -7.94
C PRO A 354 -22.01 -3.32 -6.83
N PHE A 355 -22.55 -2.27 -6.21
CA PHE A 355 -21.87 -1.58 -5.09
C PHE A 355 -21.66 -2.50 -3.88
N SER A 356 -22.49 -3.52 -3.71
CA SER A 356 -22.37 -4.51 -2.63
C SER A 356 -21.12 -5.40 -2.71
N VAL A 357 -20.32 -5.30 -3.77
CA VAL A 357 -19.04 -6.01 -3.86
C VAL A 357 -17.99 -5.40 -2.91
N ILE A 358 -18.15 -4.10 -2.54
CA ILE A 358 -17.21 -3.37 -1.71
C ILE A 358 -17.22 -3.91 -0.29
N ASP A 359 -16.04 -4.31 0.20
CA ASP A 359 -15.85 -4.88 1.54
C ASP A 359 -16.80 -6.06 1.84
N CYS A 360 -17.14 -6.83 0.80
CA CYS A 360 -18.05 -7.97 0.90
C CYS A 360 -17.39 -9.16 1.64
N PRO A 361 -18.18 -10.16 2.08
CA PRO A 361 -17.63 -11.33 2.78
C PRO A 361 -16.51 -12.04 2.02
N LYS A 362 -16.63 -12.22 0.69
CA LYS A 362 -15.60 -12.83 -0.15
C LYS A 362 -14.28 -12.04 -0.10
N HIS A 363 -14.35 -10.71 -0.17
CA HIS A 363 -13.15 -9.86 -0.12
C HIS A 363 -12.52 -9.85 1.29
N LYS A 364 -13.34 -9.91 2.35
CA LYS A 364 -12.85 -10.06 3.73
C LYS A 364 -12.14 -11.39 3.97
N GLU A 365 -12.67 -12.47 3.40
CA GLU A 365 -12.03 -13.79 3.44
C GLU A 365 -10.70 -13.78 2.68
N LEU A 366 -10.65 -13.15 1.52
CA LEU A 366 -9.43 -12.97 0.74
C LEU A 366 -8.40 -12.12 1.49
N ALA A 367 -8.83 -11.06 2.19
CA ALA A 367 -7.96 -10.24 3.04
C ALA A 367 -7.37 -11.05 4.20
N LEU A 368 -8.15 -11.93 4.82
CA LEU A 368 -7.67 -12.85 5.86
C LEU A 368 -6.65 -13.85 5.30
N LYS A 369 -6.94 -14.45 4.13
CA LYS A 369 -6.02 -15.39 3.47
C LYS A 369 -4.67 -14.72 3.16
N MET A 370 -4.69 -13.52 2.58
CA MET A 370 -3.46 -12.76 2.30
C MET A 370 -2.73 -12.36 3.58
N ALA A 371 -3.44 -11.98 4.64
CA ALA A 371 -2.84 -11.68 5.94
C ALA A 371 -2.15 -12.90 6.55
N HIS A 372 -2.77 -14.08 6.51
CA HIS A 372 -2.17 -15.34 6.96
C HIS A 372 -0.84 -15.62 6.24
N GLU A 373 -0.84 -15.54 4.90
CA GLU A 373 0.32 -15.86 4.09
C GLU A 373 1.45 -14.82 4.20
N SER A 374 1.15 -13.60 4.67
CA SER A 374 2.11 -12.52 4.85
C SER A 374 2.94 -12.64 6.14
N LEU A 375 2.45 -13.37 7.15
CA LEU A 375 3.10 -13.43 8.47
C LEU A 375 4.37 -14.28 8.45
N VAL A 376 5.47 -13.73 8.99
CA VAL A 376 6.79 -14.38 8.99
C VAL A 376 7.23 -14.69 10.42
N LEU A 377 7.30 -15.98 10.75
CA LEU A 377 7.85 -16.42 12.02
C LEU A 377 9.38 -16.35 11.99
N LEU A 378 9.98 -15.45 12.76
CA LEU A 378 11.42 -15.21 12.81
C LEU A 378 12.14 -16.04 13.86
N GLN A 379 11.48 -16.31 14.98
CA GLN A 379 12.05 -17.06 16.10
C GLN A 379 10.96 -17.82 16.84
N ASN A 380 11.27 -19.05 17.30
CA ASN A 380 10.39 -19.88 18.13
C ASN A 380 11.20 -20.80 19.06
N ASN A 381 11.79 -20.22 20.08
CA ASN A 381 12.64 -20.93 21.05
C ASN A 381 11.79 -21.90 21.88
N ASN A 382 12.32 -23.11 22.07
CA ASN A 382 11.67 -24.17 22.84
C ASN A 382 10.23 -24.49 22.38
N ASN A 383 9.88 -24.15 21.11
CA ASN A 383 8.55 -24.33 20.54
C ASN A 383 7.44 -23.71 21.42
N ILE A 384 7.67 -22.49 21.93
CA ILE A 384 6.66 -21.78 22.73
C ILE A 384 5.38 -21.53 21.92
N LEU A 385 5.53 -21.29 20.62
CA LEU A 385 4.41 -21.24 19.67
C LEU A 385 4.22 -22.63 19.00
N PRO A 386 2.97 -23.03 18.78
CA PRO A 386 1.71 -22.34 19.12
C PRO A 386 1.40 -22.37 20.62
N LEU A 387 0.75 -21.32 21.12
CA LEU A 387 0.33 -21.18 22.51
C LEU A 387 -0.78 -22.17 22.86
N ASN A 388 -0.77 -22.67 24.09
CA ASN A 388 -1.87 -23.47 24.63
C ASN A 388 -3.04 -22.53 25.03
N ARG A 389 -4.25 -22.86 24.61
CA ARG A 389 -5.47 -22.08 24.92
C ARG A 389 -5.89 -22.10 26.39
N GLN A 390 -5.24 -22.90 27.23
CA GLN A 390 -5.45 -22.91 28.68
C GLN A 390 -4.57 -21.87 29.41
N MET A 391 -3.60 -21.26 28.71
CA MET A 391 -2.73 -20.24 29.27
C MET A 391 -3.47 -18.95 29.56
N LYS A 392 -3.09 -18.27 30.64
CA LYS A 392 -3.43 -16.89 30.88
C LYS A 392 -2.44 -15.99 30.15
N VAL A 393 -2.90 -15.19 29.21
CA VAL A 393 -2.05 -14.34 28.37
C VAL A 393 -2.17 -12.88 28.76
N ALA A 394 -1.05 -12.17 28.73
CA ALA A 394 -1.04 -10.71 28.77
C ALA A 394 -0.79 -10.19 27.36
N VAL A 395 -1.66 -9.33 26.86
CA VAL A 395 -1.54 -8.65 25.55
C VAL A 395 -1.17 -7.21 25.83
N ILE A 396 0.03 -6.81 25.49
CA ILE A 396 0.58 -5.50 25.85
C ILE A 396 1.27 -4.84 24.67
N GLY A 397 1.57 -3.55 24.79
CA GLY A 397 2.30 -2.76 23.80
C GLY A 397 1.41 -1.85 22.95
N PRO A 398 2.04 -0.88 22.23
CA PRO A 398 1.31 0.18 21.53
C PRO A 398 0.43 -0.32 20.39
N ASN A 399 0.79 -1.45 19.77
CA ASN A 399 0.07 -2.03 18.63
C ASN A 399 -0.99 -3.09 19.04
N ALA A 400 -1.15 -3.36 20.33
CA ALA A 400 -2.04 -4.42 20.80
C ALA A 400 -3.51 -4.18 20.43
N ASN A 401 -3.96 -2.92 20.45
CA ASN A 401 -5.34 -2.53 20.17
C ASN A 401 -5.43 -1.30 19.22
N ASP A 402 -4.49 -1.19 18.29
CA ASP A 402 -4.47 -0.11 17.28
C ASP A 402 -4.98 -0.65 15.94
N SER A 403 -6.16 -0.19 15.52
CA SER A 403 -6.76 -0.58 14.25
C SER A 403 -6.17 0.19 13.06
N VAL A 404 -5.77 1.46 13.29
CA VAL A 404 -5.28 2.35 12.22
C VAL A 404 -3.87 1.94 11.77
N MET A 405 -3.02 1.52 12.69
CA MET A 405 -1.68 1.03 12.38
C MET A 405 -1.71 -0.10 11.34
N GLN A 406 -2.71 -0.98 11.39
CA GLN A 406 -2.79 -2.13 10.51
C GLN A 406 -3.04 -1.77 9.03
N TRP A 407 -3.53 -0.55 8.76
CA TRP A 407 -3.89 -0.17 7.39
C TRP A 407 -2.70 0.20 6.51
N GLY A 408 -1.53 0.53 7.09
CA GLY A 408 -0.42 1.08 6.28
C GLY A 408 -0.74 2.47 5.76
N ASN A 409 -0.03 2.91 4.71
CA ASN A 409 -0.37 4.12 3.98
C ASN A 409 -1.16 3.80 2.69
N TYR A 410 -1.75 4.80 2.04
CA TYR A 410 -2.60 4.64 0.84
C TYR A 410 -3.75 3.66 1.01
N ASN A 411 -4.45 3.72 2.14
CA ASN A 411 -5.57 2.86 2.48
C ASN A 411 -6.94 3.48 2.17
N GLY A 412 -7.95 2.63 2.02
CA GLY A 412 -9.35 2.96 2.20
C GLY A 412 -9.78 2.73 3.66
N PHE A 413 -11.08 2.72 3.91
CA PHE A 413 -11.64 2.50 5.25
C PHE A 413 -12.50 1.23 5.23
N PRO A 414 -12.10 0.16 5.93
CA PRO A 414 -12.89 -1.05 6.00
C PRO A 414 -14.09 -0.85 6.94
N SER A 415 -15.13 -1.66 6.79
CA SER A 415 -16.27 -1.63 7.70
C SER A 415 -15.92 -1.99 9.14
N HIS A 416 -14.89 -2.82 9.33
CA HIS A 416 -14.31 -3.19 10.62
C HIS A 416 -12.86 -3.64 10.44
N THR A 417 -12.01 -3.31 11.41
CA THR A 417 -10.64 -3.80 11.51
C THR A 417 -10.50 -4.58 12.79
N ILE A 418 -10.10 -5.83 12.68
CA ILE A 418 -9.89 -6.70 13.85
C ILE A 418 -8.50 -6.43 14.40
N THR A 419 -8.40 -5.85 15.59
CA THR A 419 -7.13 -5.62 16.30
C THR A 419 -6.56 -6.94 16.83
N LEU A 420 -5.26 -6.97 17.19
CA LEU A 420 -4.67 -8.16 17.79
C LEU A 420 -5.39 -8.56 19.08
N LEU A 421 -5.76 -7.59 19.91
CA LEU A 421 -6.51 -7.84 21.15
C LEU A 421 -7.87 -8.49 20.85
N GLU A 422 -8.61 -8.00 19.84
CA GLU A 422 -9.88 -8.61 19.42
C GLU A 422 -9.69 -10.01 18.87
N GLY A 423 -8.65 -10.24 18.05
CA GLY A 423 -8.30 -11.55 17.53
C GLY A 423 -8.00 -12.57 18.64
N ILE A 424 -7.29 -12.15 19.70
CA ILE A 424 -7.00 -12.99 20.86
C ILE A 424 -8.28 -13.24 21.69
N ARG A 425 -9.14 -12.23 21.87
CA ARG A 425 -10.45 -12.40 22.54
C ARG A 425 -11.37 -13.38 21.81
N ALA A 426 -11.25 -13.50 20.50
CA ALA A 426 -11.97 -14.52 19.74
C ALA A 426 -11.45 -15.95 20.00
N LYS A 427 -10.26 -16.12 20.58
CA LYS A 427 -9.63 -17.42 20.87
C LYS A 427 -9.72 -17.82 22.35
N LEU A 428 -9.77 -16.86 23.25
CA LEU A 428 -9.71 -17.07 24.70
C LEU A 428 -10.83 -16.33 25.42
N PRO A 429 -11.35 -16.87 26.54
CA PRO A 429 -12.24 -16.13 27.44
C PRO A 429 -11.54 -14.88 28.04
N ASP A 430 -12.29 -13.81 28.26
CA ASP A 430 -11.73 -12.55 28.84
C ASP A 430 -11.03 -12.76 30.19
N ALA A 431 -11.49 -13.72 31.00
CA ALA A 431 -10.85 -14.06 32.29
C ALA A 431 -9.39 -14.57 32.13
N GLN A 432 -8.99 -15.02 30.96
CA GLN A 432 -7.62 -15.44 30.63
C GLN A 432 -6.78 -14.34 30.00
N ILE A 433 -7.32 -13.14 29.79
CA ILE A 433 -6.65 -12.06 29.07
C ILE A 433 -6.39 -10.90 30.03
N ILE A 434 -5.13 -10.44 30.07
CA ILE A 434 -4.75 -9.18 30.69
C ILE A 434 -4.38 -8.23 29.55
N TYR A 435 -4.96 -7.05 29.49
CA TYR A 435 -4.62 -6.03 28.50
C TYR A 435 -4.05 -4.78 29.17
N GLU A 436 -2.87 -4.34 28.71
CA GLU A 436 -2.23 -3.09 29.12
C GLU A 436 -1.41 -2.49 27.97
N PRO A 437 -1.59 -1.24 27.59
CA PRO A 437 -0.79 -0.63 26.53
C PRO A 437 0.69 -0.40 26.90
N VAL A 438 1.05 -0.31 28.15
CA VAL A 438 2.35 -0.17 28.82
C VAL A 438 3.22 1.01 28.41
N CYS A 439 3.34 1.33 27.13
CA CYS A 439 4.12 2.47 26.60
C CYS A 439 3.51 2.99 25.31
N GLY A 440 3.93 4.17 24.86
CA GLY A 440 3.69 4.67 23.51
C GLY A 440 4.66 4.04 22.51
N TYR A 441 4.63 4.55 21.26
CA TYR A 441 5.56 4.07 20.22
C TYR A 441 7.00 4.43 20.52
N THR A 442 7.26 5.69 20.89
CA THR A 442 8.61 6.27 21.07
C THR A 442 8.82 6.90 22.44
N ASN A 443 7.81 6.85 23.32
CA ASN A 443 7.84 7.46 24.65
C ASN A 443 7.22 6.56 25.72
N ASP A 444 7.45 6.90 26.98
CA ASP A 444 7.01 6.17 28.17
C ASP A 444 5.56 6.45 28.57
N THR A 445 4.79 7.15 27.76
CA THR A 445 3.44 7.60 28.12
C THR A 445 2.39 6.84 27.31
N THR A 446 1.43 6.25 28.02
CA THR A 446 0.27 5.61 27.42
C THR A 446 -0.94 6.55 27.39
N LEU A 447 -1.84 6.29 26.46
CA LEU A 447 -3.11 6.98 26.30
C LEU A 447 -4.25 6.03 26.63
N HIS A 448 -5.01 6.36 27.68
CA HIS A 448 -6.21 5.63 28.05
C HIS A 448 -7.43 6.49 27.73
N SER A 449 -8.25 6.05 26.81
CA SER A 449 -9.49 6.75 26.48
C SER A 449 -10.42 6.81 27.70
N LEU A 450 -10.90 8.00 27.98
CA LEU A 450 -11.91 8.27 29.01
C LEU A 450 -13.32 8.42 28.38
N PHE A 451 -13.45 8.11 27.11
CA PHE A 451 -14.68 8.30 26.36
C PHE A 451 -15.86 7.52 26.95
N ASN A 452 -15.61 6.35 27.51
CA ASN A 452 -16.62 5.53 28.18
C ASN A 452 -17.17 6.13 29.48
N GLN A 453 -16.51 7.16 30.03
CA GLN A 453 -16.96 7.96 31.16
C GLN A 453 -17.70 9.24 30.73
N CYS A 454 -17.84 9.45 29.43
CA CYS A 454 -18.66 10.50 28.85
C CYS A 454 -20.07 9.97 28.61
N SER A 455 -21.10 10.68 29.10
CA SER A 455 -22.48 10.23 28.92
C SER A 455 -23.44 11.42 28.84
N ILE A 456 -24.56 11.24 28.16
CA ILE A 456 -25.63 12.20 28.06
C ILE A 456 -26.97 11.44 28.10
N ASP A 457 -27.97 11.98 28.81
CA ASP A 457 -29.28 11.34 28.98
C ASP A 457 -29.17 9.90 29.59
N GLY A 458 -28.16 9.67 30.42
CA GLY A 458 -27.92 8.37 31.09
C GLY A 458 -27.21 7.30 30.22
N GLU A 459 -26.89 7.60 28.98
CA GLU A 459 -26.22 6.68 28.06
C GLU A 459 -24.81 7.17 27.70
N THR A 460 -23.86 6.22 27.51
CA THR A 460 -22.47 6.51 27.14
C THR A 460 -22.38 7.16 25.77
N GLY A 461 -21.48 8.14 25.64
CA GLY A 461 -21.08 8.74 24.36
C GLY A 461 -21.51 10.21 24.21
N PHE A 462 -21.53 10.66 22.97
CA PHE A 462 -21.84 12.05 22.58
C PHE A 462 -23.07 12.10 21.69
N ASN A 463 -23.97 13.06 21.92
CA ASN A 463 -25.01 13.40 20.97
C ASN A 463 -24.45 14.36 19.92
N ALA A 464 -24.62 14.02 18.65
CA ALA A 464 -24.21 14.81 17.50
C ALA A 464 -25.43 15.41 16.81
N THR A 465 -25.35 16.69 16.44
CA THR A 465 -26.33 17.39 15.61
C THR A 465 -25.63 18.05 14.44
N TYR A 466 -26.14 17.84 13.22
CA TYR A 466 -25.52 18.31 11.98
C TYR A 466 -26.44 19.26 11.21
N TRP A 467 -25.82 20.25 10.55
CA TRP A 467 -26.47 21.19 9.65
C TRP A 467 -25.70 21.32 8.34
N ASN A 468 -26.39 21.33 7.19
CA ASN A 468 -25.77 21.58 5.88
C ASN A 468 -25.62 23.10 5.61
N ASN A 469 -25.06 23.82 6.57
CA ASN A 469 -24.69 25.24 6.48
C ASN A 469 -23.54 25.55 7.42
N ARG A 470 -23.08 26.82 7.45
CA ARG A 470 -21.95 27.28 8.27
C ARG A 470 -22.35 27.96 9.60
N GLU A 471 -23.65 27.89 9.99
CA GLU A 471 -24.19 28.73 11.04
C GLU A 471 -24.63 27.99 12.32
N TYR A 472 -24.52 26.64 12.35
CA TYR A 472 -24.98 25.79 13.48
C TYR A 472 -26.46 25.99 13.85
N LYS A 473 -27.30 26.34 12.88
CA LYS A 473 -28.73 26.65 13.11
C LYS A 473 -29.56 26.31 11.88
N GLY A 474 -30.90 26.41 12.04
CA GLY A 474 -31.86 26.14 10.97
C GLY A 474 -32.23 24.66 10.86
N LYS A 475 -32.55 24.19 9.65
CA LYS A 475 -32.97 22.82 9.43
C LYS A 475 -31.84 21.84 9.78
N ILE A 476 -32.08 20.94 10.74
CA ILE A 476 -31.18 19.85 11.10
C ILE A 476 -31.10 18.88 9.92
N ALA A 477 -29.87 18.56 9.52
CA ALA A 477 -29.60 17.58 8.46
C ALA A 477 -29.60 16.15 8.98
N ALA A 478 -29.04 15.95 10.17
CA ALA A 478 -29.01 14.66 10.85
C ALA A 478 -28.75 14.84 12.35
N THR A 479 -29.14 13.83 13.13
CA THR A 479 -28.67 13.62 14.51
C THR A 479 -28.11 12.23 14.63
N ASP A 480 -27.12 12.04 15.48
CA ASP A 480 -26.48 10.75 15.71
C ASP A 480 -26.02 10.62 17.15
N ARG A 481 -25.74 9.40 17.60
CA ARG A 481 -25.15 9.09 18.88
C ARG A 481 -23.86 8.33 18.68
N LEU A 482 -22.77 8.92 19.14
CA LEU A 482 -21.42 8.38 19.03
C LEU A 482 -21.04 7.71 20.36
N THR A 483 -20.87 6.42 20.36
CA THR A 483 -20.56 5.62 21.56
C THR A 483 -19.08 5.27 21.69
N THR A 484 -18.27 5.62 20.70
CA THR A 484 -16.82 5.44 20.66
C THR A 484 -16.12 6.74 20.28
N PRO A 485 -14.81 6.89 20.51
CA PRO A 485 -14.03 8.01 20.00
C PRO A 485 -14.28 8.24 18.51
N PHE A 486 -14.25 9.48 18.08
CA PHE A 486 -14.58 9.83 16.69
C PHE A 486 -13.44 9.50 15.76
N HIS A 487 -13.75 8.80 14.66
CA HIS A 487 -12.83 8.45 13.59
C HIS A 487 -13.46 8.75 12.23
N PHE A 488 -13.85 10.01 12.03
CA PHE A 488 -14.46 10.41 10.78
C PHE A 488 -13.40 10.77 9.75
N SER A 489 -13.47 10.12 8.61
CA SER A 489 -12.79 10.53 7.40
C SER A 489 -13.73 10.30 6.24
N ALA A 490 -14.08 11.36 5.53
CA ALA A 490 -15.05 11.31 4.44
C ALA A 490 -14.40 11.60 3.10
N GLU A 491 -13.25 11.01 2.86
CA GLU A 491 -12.64 11.05 1.53
C GLU A 491 -13.48 10.20 0.56
N GLY A 492 -13.96 10.82 -0.50
CA GLY A 492 -14.71 10.16 -1.55
C GLY A 492 -16.23 10.14 -1.33
N SER A 493 -16.80 9.11 -0.75
CA SER A 493 -18.27 8.87 -0.70
C SER A 493 -18.88 8.80 0.68
N THR A 494 -18.07 8.67 1.72
CA THR A 494 -18.56 8.54 3.10
C THR A 494 -18.92 9.93 3.65
N VAL A 495 -20.04 10.03 4.35
CA VAL A 495 -20.49 11.25 5.06
C VAL A 495 -20.43 10.99 6.56
N PHE A 496 -20.38 12.05 7.37
CA PHE A 496 -20.36 11.93 8.85
C PHE A 496 -21.65 11.28 9.40
N ALA A 497 -22.77 11.58 8.75
CA ALA A 497 -24.06 10.92 9.02
C ALA A 497 -24.94 10.97 7.76
N PRO A 498 -25.92 10.06 7.59
CA PRO A 498 -26.84 10.11 6.47
C PRO A 498 -27.53 11.48 6.34
N GLY A 499 -27.46 12.08 5.16
CA GLY A 499 -28.03 13.42 4.90
C GLY A 499 -27.07 14.59 5.12
N VAL A 500 -25.87 14.38 5.67
CA VAL A 500 -24.84 15.40 5.84
C VAL A 500 -23.99 15.50 4.56
N GLY A 501 -23.70 16.72 4.13
CA GLY A 501 -22.85 16.99 2.96
C GLY A 501 -21.37 16.72 3.21
N LEU A 502 -20.56 16.71 2.13
CA LEU A 502 -19.10 16.60 2.23
C LEU A 502 -18.40 17.95 2.46
N LYS A 503 -19.12 19.04 2.31
CA LYS A 503 -18.64 20.43 2.50
C LYS A 503 -19.76 21.35 2.94
N ASN A 504 -19.41 22.52 3.44
CA ASN A 504 -20.34 23.52 3.90
C ASN A 504 -21.34 22.98 4.92
N PHE A 505 -20.85 22.22 5.89
CA PHE A 505 -21.67 21.73 6.99
C PHE A 505 -21.02 22.04 8.34
N THR A 506 -21.84 22.01 9.38
CA THR A 506 -21.42 22.15 10.77
C THR A 506 -21.98 21.03 11.60
N ALA A 507 -21.31 20.73 12.72
CA ALA A 507 -21.75 19.76 13.70
C ALA A 507 -21.49 20.29 15.13
N ILE A 508 -22.35 19.90 16.05
CA ILE A 508 -22.15 20.08 17.50
C ILE A 508 -22.25 18.72 18.14
N TYR A 509 -21.20 18.36 18.90
CA TYR A 509 -21.11 17.15 19.69
C TYR A 509 -21.17 17.53 21.17
N ARG A 510 -22.07 16.92 21.94
CA ARG A 510 -22.26 17.20 23.37
C ARG A 510 -22.22 15.94 24.19
N SER A 511 -21.56 16.01 25.33
CA SER A 511 -21.56 15.00 26.37
C SER A 511 -21.24 15.61 27.72
N THR A 512 -21.41 14.85 28.80
CA THR A 512 -20.92 15.18 30.14
C THR A 512 -19.95 14.11 30.58
N PHE A 513 -18.72 14.49 30.84
CA PHE A 513 -17.69 13.63 31.42
C PHE A 513 -17.91 13.50 32.93
N ARG A 514 -18.04 12.25 33.41
CA ARG A 514 -18.29 11.90 34.81
C ARG A 514 -17.21 10.95 35.31
N PRO A 515 -16.05 11.49 35.73
CA PRO A 515 -14.91 10.67 36.13
C PRO A 515 -15.18 9.89 37.42
N THR A 516 -14.71 8.64 37.43
CA THR A 516 -14.77 7.76 38.59
C THR A 516 -13.52 7.88 39.49
N ASP A 517 -12.44 8.49 38.97
CA ASP A 517 -11.20 8.81 39.66
C ASP A 517 -10.86 10.30 39.48
N SER A 518 -9.76 10.75 40.10
CA SER A 518 -9.22 12.09 39.88
C SER A 518 -7.93 12.03 39.07
N GLY A 519 -7.66 13.04 38.27
CA GLY A 519 -6.47 13.05 37.41
C GLY A 519 -6.42 14.22 36.42
N ALA A 520 -5.62 14.04 35.35
CA ALA A 520 -5.55 14.96 34.24
C ALA A 520 -6.10 14.29 32.98
N ALA A 521 -6.94 14.99 32.23
CA ALA A 521 -7.47 14.56 30.95
C ALA A 521 -7.02 15.51 29.85
N THR A 522 -6.85 14.95 28.65
CA THR A 522 -6.43 15.69 27.47
C THR A 522 -7.41 15.44 26.33
N PHE A 523 -7.90 16.52 25.71
CA PHE A 523 -8.65 16.47 24.47
C PHE A 523 -7.67 16.32 23.31
N ARG A 524 -7.78 15.23 22.56
CA ARG A 524 -6.97 14.92 21.39
C ARG A 524 -7.78 15.09 20.13
N VAL A 525 -7.25 15.81 19.16
CA VAL A 525 -7.96 16.14 17.93
C VAL A 525 -7.04 16.00 16.72
N MET A 526 -7.59 15.49 15.62
CA MET A 526 -7.08 15.64 14.26
C MET A 526 -8.25 16.06 13.36
N THR A 527 -8.06 17.04 12.49
CA THR A 527 -9.16 17.55 11.66
C THR A 527 -8.69 18.27 10.40
N ASN A 528 -9.46 18.16 9.32
CA ASN A 528 -9.33 18.99 8.11
C ASN A 528 -10.18 20.25 8.18
N GLY A 529 -11.14 20.30 9.10
CA GLY A 529 -12.03 21.45 9.34
C GLY A 529 -11.57 22.33 10.49
N GLY A 530 -12.46 23.22 10.92
CA GLY A 530 -12.31 24.00 12.15
C GLY A 530 -12.99 23.32 13.33
N VAL A 531 -12.35 23.35 14.50
CA VAL A 531 -12.92 22.88 15.77
C VAL A 531 -12.87 23.98 16.82
N THR A 532 -13.94 24.09 17.59
CA THR A 532 -13.99 24.93 18.80
C THR A 532 -14.46 24.06 19.96
N LEU A 533 -13.69 24.02 21.05
CA LEU A 533 -13.94 23.18 22.21
C LEU A 533 -14.39 24.05 23.41
N PHE A 534 -15.47 23.59 24.03
CA PHE A 534 -16.02 24.21 25.24
C PHE A 534 -16.01 23.20 26.39
N LEU A 535 -15.65 23.67 27.58
CA LEU A 535 -15.73 22.92 28.81
C LEU A 535 -16.54 23.74 29.84
N ASN A 536 -17.62 23.17 30.37
CA ASN A 536 -18.56 23.86 31.27
C ASN A 536 -19.04 25.22 30.70
N GLY A 537 -19.34 25.22 29.39
CA GLY A 537 -19.80 26.43 28.68
C GLY A 537 -18.72 27.48 28.34
N LYS A 538 -17.48 27.30 28.81
CA LYS A 538 -16.36 28.20 28.51
C LYS A 538 -15.58 27.67 27.33
N GLN A 539 -15.33 28.49 26.32
CA GLN A 539 -14.41 28.15 25.23
C GLN A 539 -12.98 28.01 25.79
N ILE A 540 -12.38 26.86 25.53
CA ILE A 540 -11.03 26.50 26.03
C ILE A 540 -10.01 26.31 24.92
N ALA A 541 -10.45 26.00 23.69
CA ALA A 541 -9.55 25.87 22.55
C ALA A 541 -10.30 26.13 21.25
N GLU A 542 -9.53 26.56 20.25
CA GLU A 542 -9.95 26.66 18.85
C GLU A 542 -8.76 26.31 17.95
N ALA A 543 -9.01 25.52 16.90
CA ALA A 543 -7.98 25.13 15.96
C ALA A 543 -8.58 24.78 14.60
N THR A 544 -7.74 24.84 13.55
CA THR A 544 -8.13 24.53 12.18
C THR A 544 -7.04 23.73 11.49
N ASN A 545 -7.42 22.71 10.71
CA ASN A 545 -6.52 21.92 9.88
C ASN A 545 -5.35 21.27 10.66
N ILE A 546 -5.69 20.56 11.72
CA ILE A 546 -4.74 19.79 12.54
C ILE A 546 -4.49 18.45 11.82
N LYS A 547 -3.32 18.28 11.21
CA LYS A 547 -3.01 17.11 10.37
C LYS A 547 -2.68 15.84 11.15
N ASN A 548 -2.18 15.97 12.38
CA ASN A 548 -1.82 14.85 13.26
C ASN A 548 -2.62 14.94 14.54
N HIS A 549 -2.75 13.84 15.26
CA HIS A 549 -3.37 13.83 16.59
C HIS A 549 -2.63 14.78 17.53
N THR A 550 -3.27 15.88 17.87
CA THR A 550 -2.71 16.92 18.74
C THR A 550 -3.45 16.96 20.06
N ASN A 551 -2.71 17.12 21.16
CA ASN A 551 -3.27 17.44 22.46
C ASN A 551 -3.76 18.88 22.43
N LEU A 552 -5.05 19.08 22.16
CA LEU A 552 -5.64 20.39 21.96
C LEU A 552 -5.77 21.17 23.26
N TYR A 553 -6.14 20.50 24.36
CA TYR A 553 -6.30 21.09 25.68
C TYR A 553 -6.24 20.02 26.77
N SER A 554 -5.56 20.33 27.87
CA SER A 554 -5.47 19.46 29.05
C SER A 554 -6.05 20.16 30.28
N PHE A 555 -6.72 19.40 31.16
CA PHE A 555 -7.29 19.92 32.39
C PHE A 555 -7.29 18.86 33.50
N ASN A 556 -7.26 19.32 34.76
CA ASN A 556 -7.39 18.44 35.93
C ASN A 556 -8.87 18.21 36.23
N TYR A 557 -9.21 16.97 36.55
CA TYR A 557 -10.55 16.56 36.91
C TYR A 557 -10.57 15.85 38.27
N GLU A 558 -11.72 15.87 38.93
CA GLU A 558 -11.95 15.28 40.24
C GLU A 558 -13.05 14.24 40.17
N ALA A 559 -12.87 13.12 40.88
CA ALA A 559 -13.85 12.05 40.98
C ALA A 559 -15.24 12.59 41.45
N GLY A 560 -16.29 12.13 40.79
CA GLY A 560 -17.67 12.50 41.11
C GLY A 560 -18.10 13.89 40.66
N LYS A 561 -17.22 14.75 40.15
CA LYS A 561 -17.60 16.01 39.49
C LYS A 561 -18.10 15.74 38.06
N SER A 562 -18.91 16.65 37.54
CA SER A 562 -19.40 16.60 36.15
C SER A 562 -18.78 17.72 35.35
N TYR A 563 -18.38 17.41 34.09
CA TYR A 563 -17.74 18.34 33.17
C TYR A 563 -18.51 18.30 31.84
N ASP A 564 -19.23 19.38 31.54
CA ASP A 564 -19.95 19.49 30.25
C ASP A 564 -19.01 19.77 29.11
N ILE A 565 -19.04 18.94 28.08
CA ILE A 565 -18.19 19.02 26.88
C ILE A 565 -19.07 19.37 25.67
N GLU A 566 -18.70 20.44 24.97
CA GLU A 566 -19.24 20.74 23.64
C GLU A 566 -18.10 20.92 22.65
N LEU A 567 -18.09 20.11 21.59
CA LEU A 567 -17.20 20.26 20.45
C LEU A 567 -18.02 20.78 19.27
N ARG A 568 -17.67 21.95 18.75
CA ARG A 568 -18.21 22.50 17.48
C ARG A 568 -17.24 22.21 16.36
N PHE A 569 -17.78 21.73 15.25
CA PHE A 569 -17.02 21.40 14.04
C PHE A 569 -17.58 22.14 12.84
N ILE A 570 -16.73 22.72 12.01
CA ILE A 570 -17.09 23.34 10.74
C ILE A 570 -16.25 22.82 9.60
N GLN A 571 -16.90 22.37 8.55
CA GLN A 571 -16.25 21.96 7.31
C GLN A 571 -16.64 22.85 6.15
N VAL A 572 -15.66 23.50 5.53
CA VAL A 572 -15.86 24.44 4.41
C VAL A 572 -15.53 23.78 3.09
N LYS A 573 -14.43 23.03 3.03
CA LYS A 573 -13.89 22.34 1.83
C LYS A 573 -14.40 20.91 1.75
N ASP A 574 -14.18 20.24 0.63
CA ASP A 574 -14.39 18.80 0.49
C ASP A 574 -13.42 18.00 1.38
N ASN A 575 -13.68 16.69 1.55
CA ASN A 575 -12.90 15.73 2.32
C ASN A 575 -12.86 16.04 3.83
N PRO A 576 -14.02 16.09 4.51
CA PRO A 576 -14.05 16.32 5.94
C PRO A 576 -13.40 15.19 6.73
N ALA A 577 -12.62 15.54 7.75
CA ALA A 577 -12.07 14.61 8.71
C ALA A 577 -12.14 15.20 10.12
N LEU A 578 -12.50 14.36 11.09
CA LEU A 578 -12.49 14.69 12.51
C LEU A 578 -12.23 13.42 13.32
N ASN A 579 -11.06 13.36 13.96
CA ASN A 579 -10.77 12.37 15.01
C ASN A 579 -10.78 13.13 16.33
N PHE A 580 -11.44 12.56 17.32
CA PHE A 580 -11.56 13.19 18.64
C PHE A 580 -11.63 12.12 19.73
N ASP A 581 -10.84 12.31 20.79
CA ASP A 581 -10.90 11.52 22.01
C ASP A 581 -10.61 12.39 23.23
N LEU A 582 -11.16 12.00 24.36
CA LEU A 582 -10.77 12.47 25.69
C LEU A 582 -9.94 11.37 26.35
N ALA A 583 -8.67 11.61 26.63
CA ALA A 583 -7.75 10.60 27.10
C ALA A 583 -6.97 11.02 28.35
N LYS A 584 -6.69 10.06 29.21
CA LYS A 584 -5.73 10.19 30.30
C LYS A 584 -4.36 9.78 29.79
N GLN A 585 -3.35 10.59 30.04
CA GLN A 585 -1.96 10.25 29.78
C GLN A 585 -1.35 9.68 31.07
N THR A 586 -0.77 8.49 30.99
CA THR A 586 -0.18 7.80 32.14
C THR A 586 1.27 7.44 31.81
N PRO A 587 2.27 7.95 32.53
CA PRO A 587 3.64 7.50 32.41
C PRO A 587 3.77 6.01 32.76
N MET A 588 4.72 5.34 32.16
CA MET A 588 5.03 3.94 32.45
C MET A 588 5.52 3.77 33.90
N ASP A 589 4.87 2.89 34.67
CA ASP A 589 5.38 2.43 35.94
C ASP A 589 5.74 0.94 35.87
N ALA A 590 7.04 0.65 35.92
CA ALA A 590 7.57 -0.71 35.80
C ALA A 590 7.04 -1.66 36.89
N ARG A 591 6.82 -1.17 38.12
CA ARG A 591 6.28 -1.98 39.22
C ARG A 591 4.82 -2.30 39.02
N GLU A 592 4.03 -1.32 38.64
CA GLU A 592 2.61 -1.49 38.36
C GLU A 592 2.40 -2.47 37.18
N ILE A 593 3.18 -2.32 36.11
CA ILE A 593 3.15 -3.25 34.99
C ILE A 593 3.44 -4.67 35.43
N LEU A 594 4.53 -4.90 36.14
CA LEU A 594 4.91 -6.25 36.62
C LEU A 594 3.87 -6.85 37.55
N ASN A 595 3.26 -6.05 38.44
CA ASN A 595 2.19 -6.50 39.30
C ASN A 595 0.96 -6.94 38.50
N LYS A 596 0.53 -6.16 37.51
CA LYS A 596 -0.58 -6.52 36.63
C LYS A 596 -0.30 -7.80 35.82
N LEU A 597 0.93 -7.98 35.39
CA LEU A 597 1.36 -9.14 34.61
C LEU A 597 1.72 -10.37 35.45
N GLN A 598 1.63 -10.32 36.80
CA GLN A 598 2.11 -11.37 37.71
C GLN A 598 1.48 -12.72 37.38
N SER A 599 0.16 -12.76 37.11
CA SER A 599 -0.59 -14.00 36.87
C SER A 599 -0.56 -14.48 35.41
N ALA A 600 0.12 -13.79 34.51
CA ALA A 600 0.22 -14.21 33.12
C ALA A 600 1.27 -15.31 32.93
N ASP A 601 0.89 -16.39 32.22
CA ASP A 601 1.78 -17.49 31.86
C ASP A 601 2.73 -17.08 30.72
N VAL A 602 2.24 -16.20 29.83
CA VAL A 602 2.97 -15.66 28.66
C VAL A 602 2.54 -14.21 28.39
N VAL A 603 3.48 -13.40 27.97
CA VAL A 603 3.26 -12.02 27.55
C VAL A 603 3.37 -11.93 26.03
N ILE A 604 2.35 -11.43 25.37
CA ILE A 604 2.35 -11.09 23.95
C ILE A 604 2.59 -9.58 23.86
N PHE A 605 3.79 -9.19 23.47
CA PHE A 605 4.15 -7.79 23.26
C PHE A 605 3.90 -7.42 21.79
N ALA A 606 2.88 -6.63 21.54
CA ALA A 606 2.56 -6.06 20.24
C ALA A 606 3.25 -4.70 20.08
N GLY A 607 4.40 -4.71 19.46
CA GLY A 607 5.26 -3.54 19.32
C GLY A 607 5.70 -3.29 17.89
N GLY A 608 6.74 -2.48 17.73
CA GLY A 608 7.26 -2.05 16.45
C GLY A 608 6.99 -0.56 16.22
N ILE A 609 6.60 -0.23 15.02
CA ILE A 609 6.31 1.14 14.60
C ILE A 609 4.91 1.26 13.98
N SER A 610 4.62 2.41 13.35
CA SER A 610 3.30 2.72 12.78
C SER A 610 3.47 3.47 11.47
N PRO A 611 2.53 3.37 10.52
CA PRO A 611 2.47 4.23 9.34
C PRO A 611 2.31 5.73 9.68
N LEU A 612 2.04 6.05 10.94
CA LEU A 612 2.04 7.44 11.41
C LEU A 612 3.46 7.98 11.69
N LEU A 613 4.47 7.11 11.72
CA LEU A 613 5.88 7.45 11.95
C LEU A 613 6.73 7.34 10.67
N GLU A 614 6.42 6.36 9.80
CA GLU A 614 7.11 6.16 8.53
C GLU A 614 6.14 6.26 7.33
N GLY A 615 6.59 6.85 6.23
CA GLY A 615 5.78 7.00 5.02
C GLY A 615 6.17 8.22 4.19
N GLU A 616 5.29 8.65 3.31
CA GLU A 616 5.54 9.69 2.33
C GLU A 616 5.52 11.10 2.93
N SER A 617 6.67 11.80 2.88
CA SER A 617 6.79 13.25 3.14
C SER A 617 6.09 13.72 4.43
N MET A 618 6.30 13.01 5.52
CA MET A 618 5.63 13.24 6.79
C MET A 618 6.31 14.33 7.61
N ARG A 619 5.53 15.01 8.46
CA ARG A 619 6.04 15.93 9.48
C ARG A 619 6.19 15.21 10.81
N VAL A 620 7.12 14.24 10.87
CA VAL A 620 7.43 13.49 12.07
C VAL A 620 8.73 14.04 12.68
N SER A 621 8.71 14.27 14.00
CA SER A 621 9.85 14.74 14.82
C SER A 621 10.18 13.80 15.98
N ASP A 622 9.59 12.61 15.99
CA ASP A 622 9.85 11.58 16.98
C ASP A 622 11.29 11.08 16.88
N PRO A 623 11.92 10.67 18.00
CA PRO A 623 13.26 10.08 17.97
C PRO A 623 13.33 8.88 17.02
N GLY A 624 14.37 8.85 16.19
CA GLY A 624 14.57 7.81 15.19
C GLY A 624 13.86 8.03 13.85
N PHE A 625 13.15 9.19 13.65
CA PHE A 625 12.39 9.48 12.43
C PHE A 625 12.64 10.90 11.91
N LYS A 626 12.58 11.08 10.58
CA LYS A 626 12.72 12.37 9.92
C LYS A 626 12.01 12.37 8.56
N GLY A 627 11.04 13.26 8.38
CA GLY A 627 10.40 13.48 7.07
C GLY A 627 9.58 12.31 6.54
N GLY A 628 9.34 11.28 7.34
CA GLY A 628 8.72 10.02 6.97
C GLY A 628 9.70 8.86 6.86
N ASP A 629 11.02 9.14 6.81
CA ASP A 629 12.07 8.12 6.86
C ASP A 629 12.53 7.83 8.28
N ARG A 630 13.18 6.70 8.45
CA ARG A 630 13.86 6.33 9.68
C ARG A 630 15.29 6.88 9.68
N THR A 631 15.74 7.41 10.82
CA THR A 631 17.13 7.75 11.07
C THR A 631 17.87 6.66 11.85
N GLU A 632 17.13 5.78 12.50
CA GLU A 632 17.58 4.58 13.21
C GLU A 632 16.71 3.40 12.81
N ILE A 633 17.30 2.21 12.63
CA ILE A 633 16.55 1.01 12.25
C ILE A 633 16.22 0.10 13.44
N GLU A 634 16.67 0.47 14.60
CA GLU A 634 16.40 -0.22 15.86
C GLU A 634 14.92 -0.09 16.28
N LEU A 635 14.48 -1.01 17.13
CA LEU A 635 13.20 -0.87 17.84
C LEU A 635 13.28 0.37 18.77
N PRO A 636 12.25 1.21 18.86
CA PRO A 636 12.25 2.38 19.75
C PRO A 636 12.68 2.03 21.19
N ALA A 637 13.52 2.88 21.77
CA ALA A 637 14.22 2.59 23.05
C ALA A 637 13.28 2.16 24.17
N ILE A 638 12.14 2.83 24.33
CA ILE A 638 11.17 2.50 25.39
C ILE A 638 10.60 1.08 25.24
N GLN A 639 10.38 0.62 24.04
CA GLN A 639 9.89 -0.74 23.79
C GLN A 639 10.97 -1.79 24.11
N ARG A 640 12.24 -1.49 23.80
CA ARG A 640 13.38 -2.31 24.23
C ARG A 640 13.49 -2.42 25.74
N GLU A 641 13.30 -1.31 26.46
CA GLU A 641 13.31 -1.27 27.91
C GLU A 641 12.22 -2.18 28.49
N VAL A 642 11.00 -2.13 27.93
CA VAL A 642 9.90 -3.01 28.34
C VAL A 642 10.26 -4.48 28.14
N LEU A 643 10.77 -4.86 26.97
CA LEU A 643 11.15 -6.24 26.66
C LEU A 643 12.30 -6.74 27.56
N ALA A 644 13.29 -5.89 27.83
CA ALA A 644 14.37 -6.20 28.78
C ALA A 644 13.85 -6.35 30.24
N LEU A 645 12.89 -5.50 30.63
CA LEU A 645 12.22 -5.60 31.95
C LEU A 645 11.49 -6.93 32.11
N LEU A 646 10.73 -7.35 31.08
CA LEU A 646 10.03 -8.64 31.08
C LEU A 646 11.02 -9.82 31.22
N LYS A 647 12.09 -9.83 30.42
CA LYS A 647 13.13 -10.84 30.46
C LYS A 647 13.81 -10.92 31.84
N LYS A 648 14.21 -9.77 32.41
CA LYS A 648 14.83 -9.66 33.72
C LYS A 648 13.94 -10.28 34.84
N ASN A 649 12.61 -10.19 34.64
CA ASN A 649 11.63 -10.73 35.62
C ASN A 649 11.10 -12.12 35.24
N GLY A 650 11.79 -12.83 34.33
CA GLY A 650 11.51 -14.23 34.00
C GLY A 650 10.20 -14.45 33.22
N LYS A 651 9.63 -13.42 32.62
CA LYS A 651 8.41 -13.54 31.81
C LYS A 651 8.70 -14.18 30.47
N LYS A 652 7.94 -15.21 30.10
CA LYS A 652 7.93 -15.75 28.75
C LYS A 652 7.29 -14.72 27.83
N THR A 653 7.98 -14.35 26.75
CA THR A 653 7.56 -13.24 25.91
C THR A 653 7.52 -13.63 24.43
N VAL A 654 6.39 -13.37 23.80
CA VAL A 654 6.21 -13.43 22.34
C VAL A 654 6.15 -12.00 21.81
N PHE A 655 7.08 -11.62 20.97
CA PHE A 655 7.11 -10.31 20.32
C PHE A 655 6.43 -10.39 18.94
N VAL A 656 5.33 -9.68 18.78
CA VAL A 656 4.68 -9.44 17.50
C VAL A 656 5.13 -8.07 16.99
N ASN A 657 5.99 -8.08 15.98
CA ASN A 657 6.57 -6.87 15.40
C ASN A 657 5.74 -6.37 14.23
N PHE A 658 5.17 -5.18 14.38
CA PHE A 658 4.48 -4.45 13.33
C PHE A 658 5.39 -3.35 12.77
N SER A 659 5.77 -3.47 11.51
CA SER A 659 6.61 -2.47 10.84
C SER A 659 6.51 -2.64 9.32
N GLY A 660 6.61 -1.55 8.58
CA GLY A 660 6.71 -1.58 7.11
C GLY A 660 8.13 -1.78 6.59
N SER A 661 9.13 -1.88 7.49
CA SER A 661 10.54 -1.95 7.17
C SER A 661 11.28 -2.97 8.04
N ALA A 662 12.50 -3.37 7.64
CA ALA A 662 13.37 -4.22 8.46
C ALA A 662 13.79 -3.48 9.73
N MET A 663 13.82 -4.21 10.85
CA MET A 663 14.23 -3.70 12.16
C MET A 663 15.46 -4.44 12.68
N ALA A 664 16.41 -3.68 13.25
CA ALA A 664 17.59 -4.24 13.95
C ALA A 664 17.17 -4.66 15.36
N ILE A 665 16.74 -5.90 15.51
CA ILE A 665 16.16 -6.46 16.72
C ILE A 665 17.07 -7.49 17.42
N VAL A 666 18.39 -7.29 17.37
CA VAL A 666 19.35 -8.22 18.00
C VAL A 666 19.08 -8.41 19.50
N PRO A 667 18.87 -7.37 20.33
CA PRO A 667 18.55 -7.57 21.73
C PRO A 667 17.24 -8.32 21.95
N GLU A 668 16.26 -8.10 21.08
CA GLU A 668 14.94 -8.73 21.17
C GLU A 668 15.02 -10.25 20.91
N THR A 669 15.98 -10.71 20.07
CA THR A 669 16.22 -12.16 19.89
C THR A 669 16.69 -12.85 21.19
N GLN A 670 17.29 -12.11 22.11
CA GLN A 670 17.73 -12.61 23.41
C GLN A 670 16.64 -12.45 24.50
N ASN A 671 15.84 -11.40 24.38
CA ASN A 671 14.82 -11.04 25.35
C ASN A 671 13.48 -11.76 25.15
N CYS A 672 13.18 -12.22 23.93
CA CYS A 672 11.93 -12.85 23.57
C CYS A 672 12.09 -14.35 23.28
N ASP A 673 11.07 -15.14 23.61
CA ASP A 673 11.04 -16.58 23.33
C ASP A 673 10.57 -16.86 21.89
N ALA A 674 9.69 -16.00 21.33
CA ALA A 674 9.31 -16.04 19.94
C ALA A 674 9.17 -14.63 19.36
N ILE A 675 9.39 -14.52 18.03
CA ILE A 675 9.27 -13.25 17.28
C ILE A 675 8.50 -13.53 16.00
N LEU A 676 7.40 -12.79 15.80
CA LEU A 676 6.56 -12.84 14.61
C LEU A 676 6.56 -11.46 13.92
N GLN A 677 7.00 -11.39 12.68
CA GLN A 677 6.88 -10.20 11.84
C GLN A 677 5.50 -10.16 11.21
N ALA A 678 4.72 -9.13 11.53
CA ALA A 678 3.33 -9.01 11.08
C ALA A 678 3.11 -7.91 10.02
N TRP A 679 4.12 -7.08 9.73
CA TRP A 679 4.03 -5.96 8.78
C TRP A 679 2.92 -4.97 9.17
N TYR A 680 2.16 -4.46 8.19
CA TYR A 680 0.86 -3.80 8.37
C TYR A 680 -0.18 -4.70 7.72
N PRO A 681 -0.87 -5.55 8.51
CA PRO A 681 -1.53 -6.75 8.01
C PRO A 681 -2.95 -6.54 7.48
N GLY A 682 -3.41 -5.28 7.33
CA GLY A 682 -4.75 -4.96 6.84
C GLY A 682 -5.87 -5.26 7.85
N GLN A 683 -7.11 -5.19 7.36
CA GLN A 683 -8.30 -5.24 8.24
C GLN A 683 -8.49 -6.56 9.01
N ALA A 684 -7.95 -7.66 8.52
CA ALA A 684 -8.05 -8.99 9.15
C ALA A 684 -6.83 -9.37 9.98
N GLY A 685 -5.89 -8.43 10.17
CA GLY A 685 -4.58 -8.69 10.78
C GLY A 685 -4.65 -9.31 12.17
N GLY A 686 -5.54 -8.84 13.02
CA GLY A 686 -5.70 -9.39 14.37
C GLY A 686 -6.11 -10.86 14.39
N THR A 687 -7.02 -11.26 13.50
CA THR A 687 -7.40 -12.67 13.32
C THR A 687 -6.20 -13.49 12.83
N ALA A 688 -5.53 -13.03 11.77
CA ALA A 688 -4.42 -13.76 11.18
C ALA A 688 -3.27 -13.99 12.17
N VAL A 689 -2.90 -12.96 12.93
CA VAL A 689 -1.86 -13.06 13.96
C VAL A 689 -2.31 -14.02 15.08
N ALA A 690 -3.55 -13.91 15.56
CA ALA A 690 -4.06 -14.82 16.58
C ALA A 690 -4.10 -16.27 16.08
N ASP A 691 -4.47 -16.53 14.85
CA ASP A 691 -4.48 -17.87 14.25
C ASP A 691 -3.06 -18.49 14.23
N VAL A 692 -2.05 -17.70 13.91
CA VAL A 692 -0.65 -18.14 14.03
C VAL A 692 -0.29 -18.38 15.48
N LEU A 693 -0.54 -17.45 16.39
CA LEU A 693 -0.15 -17.57 17.80
C LEU A 693 -0.75 -18.82 18.47
N PHE A 694 -1.98 -19.23 18.11
CA PHE A 694 -2.66 -20.40 18.68
C PHE A 694 -2.62 -21.64 17.80
N GLY A 695 -1.96 -21.58 16.63
CA GLY A 695 -1.70 -22.72 15.76
C GLY A 695 -2.88 -23.16 14.88
N ASP A 696 -3.87 -22.31 14.70
CA ASP A 696 -4.95 -22.50 13.72
C ASP A 696 -4.43 -22.32 12.27
N TYR A 697 -3.38 -21.51 12.12
CA TYR A 697 -2.62 -21.38 10.89
C TYR A 697 -1.13 -21.68 11.13
N ASN A 698 -0.53 -22.43 10.21
CA ASN A 698 0.91 -22.73 10.24
C ASN A 698 1.66 -21.70 9.40
N PRO A 699 2.49 -20.81 9.99
CA PRO A 699 3.11 -19.71 9.25
C PRO A 699 4.06 -20.24 8.15
N ALA A 700 4.03 -19.58 7.00
CA ALA A 700 4.86 -19.91 5.85
C ALA A 700 5.34 -18.66 5.08
N GLY A 701 5.12 -17.47 5.59
CA GLY A 701 5.66 -16.23 5.04
C GLY A 701 7.19 -16.20 5.03
N ARG A 702 7.76 -15.43 4.10
CA ARG A 702 9.21 -15.28 3.93
C ARG A 702 9.57 -13.80 3.84
N LEU A 703 10.72 -13.41 4.40
CA LEU A 703 11.17 -12.02 4.38
C LEU A 703 11.46 -11.56 2.94
N PRO A 704 10.77 -10.54 2.41
CA PRO A 704 11.07 -9.93 1.11
C PRO A 704 12.22 -8.92 1.17
N ILE A 705 12.81 -8.72 2.35
CA ILE A 705 13.93 -7.82 2.62
C ILE A 705 14.87 -8.44 3.65
N THR A 706 16.14 -8.08 3.56
CA THR A 706 17.18 -8.44 4.54
C THR A 706 16.98 -7.67 5.84
N PHE A 707 17.04 -8.35 6.99
CA PHE A 707 17.06 -7.73 8.33
C PHE A 707 18.49 -7.57 8.79
N TYR A 708 18.93 -6.34 8.99
CA TYR A 708 20.29 -6.00 9.43
C TYR A 708 20.43 -6.12 10.95
N LYS A 709 21.66 -6.31 11.42
CA LYS A 709 21.96 -6.37 12.87
C LYS A 709 21.97 -4.98 13.52
N SER A 710 22.39 -3.96 12.76
CA SER A 710 22.51 -2.58 13.23
C SER A 710 22.72 -1.62 12.06
N MET A 711 22.62 -0.32 12.35
CA MET A 711 22.94 0.77 11.41
C MET A 711 24.35 0.66 10.80
N GLN A 712 25.33 0.07 11.52
CA GLN A 712 26.73 -0.05 11.05
C GLN A 712 26.86 -0.96 9.82
N GLN A 713 25.89 -1.81 9.54
CA GLN A 713 25.88 -2.64 8.33
C GLN A 713 25.35 -1.92 7.09
N LEU A 714 24.83 -0.69 7.25
CA LEU A 714 24.25 0.08 6.15
C LEU A 714 25.25 1.11 5.61
N PRO A 715 25.43 1.18 4.28
CA PRO A 715 26.11 2.30 3.64
C PRO A 715 25.39 3.63 3.83
N ASP A 716 26.01 4.73 3.37
CA ASP A 716 25.36 6.05 3.36
C ASP A 716 24.02 5.99 2.66
N TYR A 717 22.99 6.61 3.24
CA TYR A 717 21.63 6.54 2.72
C TYR A 717 21.45 7.20 1.35
N GLU A 718 22.21 8.26 1.07
CA GLU A 718 22.18 8.98 -0.20
C GLU A 718 23.07 8.32 -1.28
N ASP A 719 23.92 7.35 -0.92
CA ASP A 719 24.67 6.54 -1.88
C ASP A 719 23.75 5.47 -2.51
N TYR A 720 23.49 5.59 -3.80
CA TYR A 720 22.65 4.68 -4.57
C TYR A 720 23.40 3.48 -5.15
N SER A 721 24.71 3.32 -4.86
CA SER A 721 25.44 2.10 -5.16
C SER A 721 24.84 0.91 -4.41
N MET A 722 24.71 -0.21 -5.08
CA MET A 722 24.21 -1.45 -4.45
C MET A 722 25.28 -2.19 -3.63
N LYS A 723 26.54 -1.74 -3.67
CA LYS A 723 27.63 -2.37 -2.91
C LYS A 723 27.31 -2.39 -1.41
N GLY A 724 27.43 -3.58 -0.81
CA GLY A 724 27.16 -3.78 0.62
C GLY A 724 25.68 -3.76 1.01
N ARG A 725 24.74 -3.71 0.06
CA ARG A 725 23.30 -3.68 0.31
C ARG A 725 22.65 -4.96 -0.11
N THR A 726 21.55 -5.31 0.55
CA THR A 726 20.68 -6.44 0.24
C THR A 726 21.41 -7.80 0.24
N TYR A 727 20.68 -8.90 0.19
CA TYR A 727 21.27 -10.24 0.10
C TYR A 727 22.15 -10.46 -1.15
N ARG A 728 21.97 -9.59 -2.16
CA ARG A 728 22.69 -9.71 -3.45
C ARG A 728 24.15 -9.26 -3.34
N PHE A 729 24.43 -8.21 -2.56
CA PHE A 729 25.76 -7.59 -2.53
C PHE A 729 26.35 -7.45 -1.11
N MET A 730 25.59 -7.80 -0.06
CA MET A 730 26.08 -7.75 1.32
C MET A 730 27.00 -8.93 1.60
N THR A 731 28.20 -8.65 2.09
CA THR A 731 29.21 -9.67 2.46
C THR A 731 29.15 -10.07 3.93
N GLU A 732 28.60 -9.21 4.78
CA GLU A 732 28.43 -9.49 6.20
C GLU A 732 27.17 -10.34 6.44
N THR A 733 27.20 -11.16 7.49
CA THR A 733 26.01 -11.94 7.90
C THR A 733 24.94 -11.03 8.48
N PRO A 734 23.74 -10.97 7.89
CA PRO A 734 22.62 -10.20 8.43
C PRO A 734 22.06 -10.83 9.72
N LEU A 735 21.08 -10.19 10.34
CA LEU A 735 20.30 -10.78 11.41
C LEU A 735 19.41 -11.90 10.87
N TYR A 736 18.57 -11.57 9.87
CA TYR A 736 17.80 -12.54 9.11
C TYR A 736 17.98 -12.27 7.60
N PRO A 737 18.31 -13.31 6.82
CA PRO A 737 18.53 -13.14 5.38
C PRO A 737 17.21 -13.00 4.62
N PHE A 738 17.27 -12.44 3.41
CA PHE A 738 16.16 -12.46 2.45
C PHE A 738 15.62 -13.89 2.26
N GLY A 739 14.32 -14.02 2.15
CA GLY A 739 13.64 -15.32 1.96
C GLY A 739 13.50 -16.14 3.25
N TYR A 740 14.01 -15.68 4.39
CA TYR A 740 13.93 -16.40 5.66
C TYR A 740 12.52 -16.37 6.26
N GLY A 741 12.14 -17.49 6.90
CA GLY A 741 10.95 -17.64 7.71
C GLY A 741 10.83 -19.07 8.22
N LEU A 742 10.31 -19.23 9.45
CA LEU A 742 10.10 -20.51 10.11
C LEU A 742 8.67 -21.01 9.91
N SER A 743 8.46 -22.29 10.14
CA SER A 743 7.16 -22.96 10.14
C SER A 743 7.03 -23.83 11.40
N TYR A 744 5.82 -24.19 11.78
CA TYR A 744 5.57 -25.19 12.83
C TYR A 744 5.85 -26.64 12.38
N THR A 745 6.24 -26.82 11.10
CA THR A 745 6.72 -28.08 10.56
C THR A 745 8.15 -27.91 10.01
N ARG A 746 8.76 -28.97 9.49
CA ARG A 746 10.10 -28.92 8.94
C ARG A 746 10.11 -29.54 7.55
N PHE A 747 10.84 -28.92 6.64
CA PHE A 747 11.02 -29.38 5.28
C PHE A 747 12.46 -29.79 5.04
N SER A 748 12.64 -30.80 4.18
CA SER A 748 13.95 -31.28 3.74
C SER A 748 13.98 -31.27 2.22
N TYR A 749 15.06 -30.75 1.66
CA TYR A 749 15.29 -30.64 0.23
C TYR A 749 16.14 -31.82 -0.26
N GLY A 750 15.65 -32.55 -1.25
CA GLY A 750 16.41 -33.57 -1.93
C GLY A 750 17.28 -33.00 -3.06
N LYS A 751 18.11 -33.85 -3.66
CA LYS A 751 18.94 -33.45 -4.80
C LYS A 751 18.07 -33.14 -6.01
N ALA A 752 18.15 -31.91 -6.51
CA ALA A 752 17.42 -31.49 -7.70
C ALA A 752 18.00 -32.11 -8.99
N THR A 753 17.15 -32.24 -9.99
CA THR A 753 17.51 -32.64 -11.35
C THR A 753 17.11 -31.56 -12.35
N LEU A 754 17.95 -31.40 -13.37
CA LEU A 754 17.66 -30.58 -14.55
C LEU A 754 17.28 -31.47 -15.72
N ASN A 755 16.30 -31.04 -16.52
CA ASN A 755 15.92 -31.74 -17.76
C ASN A 755 17.04 -31.69 -18.81
N GLN A 756 17.94 -30.68 -18.73
CA GLN A 756 19.07 -30.52 -19.63
C GLN A 756 20.24 -29.78 -18.93
N SER A 757 21.46 -30.08 -19.35
CA SER A 757 22.68 -29.50 -18.79
C SER A 757 23.21 -28.28 -19.57
N LYS A 758 22.62 -27.98 -20.72
CA LYS A 758 22.94 -26.85 -21.62
C LYS A 758 21.66 -26.16 -22.02
N LEU A 759 21.69 -24.84 -22.19
CA LEU A 759 20.56 -24.04 -22.58
C LEU A 759 20.98 -23.04 -23.67
N THR A 760 20.17 -22.96 -24.72
CA THR A 760 20.33 -22.02 -25.83
C THR A 760 19.12 -21.10 -25.95
N LYS A 761 19.25 -20.03 -26.71
CA LYS A 761 18.19 -19.03 -26.90
C LYS A 761 16.86 -19.67 -27.34
N GLY A 762 15.79 -19.29 -26.65
CA GLY A 762 14.43 -19.81 -26.92
C GLY A 762 14.07 -21.08 -26.17
N GLU A 763 15.02 -21.71 -25.45
CA GLU A 763 14.79 -22.89 -24.63
C GLU A 763 14.50 -22.51 -23.17
N LYS A 764 14.01 -23.49 -22.36
CA LYS A 764 13.88 -23.37 -20.91
C LYS A 764 14.43 -24.61 -20.22
N ALA A 765 15.13 -24.41 -19.12
CA ALA A 765 15.49 -25.47 -18.20
C ALA A 765 14.34 -25.68 -17.20
N ILE A 766 14.10 -26.93 -16.82
CA ILE A 766 13.16 -27.32 -15.77
C ILE A 766 13.95 -27.91 -14.62
N LEU A 767 13.97 -27.23 -13.51
CA LEU A 767 14.58 -27.69 -12.26
C LEU A 767 13.51 -28.42 -11.43
N THR A 768 13.68 -29.73 -11.22
CA THR A 768 12.80 -30.53 -10.38
C THR A 768 13.45 -30.78 -9.03
N ILE A 769 12.82 -30.29 -7.96
CA ILE A 769 13.33 -30.28 -6.59
C ILE A 769 12.42 -31.16 -5.72
N PRO A 770 12.89 -32.31 -5.20
CA PRO A 770 12.13 -33.08 -4.21
C PRO A 770 12.12 -32.33 -2.87
N VAL A 771 10.93 -32.00 -2.36
CA VAL A 771 10.75 -31.35 -1.04
C VAL A 771 9.87 -32.26 -0.19
N SER A 772 10.37 -32.61 0.99
CA SER A 772 9.71 -33.51 1.92
C SER A 772 9.31 -32.78 3.21
N ASN A 773 8.06 -32.88 3.63
CA ASN A 773 7.65 -32.48 4.96
C ASN A 773 8.02 -33.57 5.99
N VAL A 774 9.11 -33.31 6.73
CA VAL A 774 9.65 -34.26 7.74
C VAL A 774 9.17 -33.92 9.17
N GLY A 775 8.29 -32.95 9.32
CA GLY A 775 7.71 -32.53 10.59
C GLY A 775 6.42 -33.29 10.95
N GLN A 776 5.66 -32.72 11.89
CA GLN A 776 4.49 -33.38 12.47
C GLN A 776 3.14 -32.74 12.08
N ARG A 777 3.15 -31.70 11.24
CA ARG A 777 1.98 -30.99 10.74
C ARG A 777 2.06 -30.83 9.23
N ASP A 778 0.92 -30.70 8.60
CA ASP A 778 0.84 -30.19 7.22
C ASP A 778 1.35 -28.75 7.19
N GLY A 779 1.92 -28.33 6.08
CA GLY A 779 2.41 -26.97 5.96
C GLY A 779 2.79 -26.60 4.55
N GLU A 780 2.93 -25.30 4.37
CA GLU A 780 3.37 -24.69 3.12
C GLU A 780 4.87 -24.39 3.19
N GLU A 781 5.55 -24.58 2.07
CA GLU A 781 6.94 -24.22 1.88
C GLU A 781 7.06 -23.27 0.68
N VAL A 782 7.94 -22.28 0.78
CA VAL A 782 8.32 -21.41 -0.35
C VAL A 782 9.68 -21.86 -0.86
N VAL A 783 9.66 -22.64 -1.94
CA VAL A 783 10.88 -23.08 -2.63
C VAL A 783 11.46 -21.92 -3.41
N GLN A 784 12.73 -21.58 -3.18
CA GLN A 784 13.40 -20.45 -3.78
C GLN A 784 14.58 -20.92 -4.62
N VAL A 785 14.75 -20.33 -5.81
CA VAL A 785 15.82 -20.66 -6.75
C VAL A 785 16.60 -19.41 -7.11
N TYR A 786 17.88 -19.47 -6.86
CA TYR A 786 18.82 -18.36 -7.12
C TYR A 786 19.82 -18.80 -8.19
N ILE A 787 20.35 -17.82 -8.90
CA ILE A 787 21.40 -18.01 -9.90
C ILE A 787 22.61 -17.19 -9.51
N CYS A 788 23.81 -17.72 -9.66
CA CYS A 788 25.04 -16.96 -9.59
C CYS A 788 25.99 -17.35 -10.74
N ARG A 789 26.85 -16.42 -11.08
CA ARG A 789 27.90 -16.59 -12.07
C ARG A 789 29.25 -16.56 -11.39
N PRO A 790 29.92 -17.71 -11.16
CA PRO A 790 31.10 -17.81 -10.30
C PRO A 790 32.34 -17.06 -10.79
N ASP A 791 32.42 -16.82 -12.08
CA ASP A 791 33.51 -16.08 -12.74
C ASP A 791 33.36 -14.55 -12.68
N ASP A 792 32.18 -14.03 -12.37
CA ASP A 792 31.96 -12.61 -12.17
C ASP A 792 32.11 -12.23 -10.68
N LYS A 793 33.26 -11.61 -10.35
CA LYS A 793 33.57 -11.20 -8.97
C LYS A 793 32.98 -9.84 -8.58
N GLU A 794 32.56 -9.06 -9.55
CA GLU A 794 31.96 -7.75 -9.35
C GLU A 794 30.41 -7.80 -9.35
N GLY A 795 29.86 -8.95 -9.74
CA GLY A 795 28.43 -9.18 -9.81
C GLY A 795 27.78 -9.53 -8.48
N PRO A 796 26.45 -9.69 -8.45
CA PRO A 796 25.75 -10.15 -7.27
C PRO A 796 26.22 -11.54 -6.85
N GLN A 797 26.32 -11.78 -5.55
CA GLN A 797 26.66 -13.11 -5.01
C GLN A 797 25.70 -14.19 -5.51
N LYS A 798 24.42 -13.83 -5.55
CA LYS A 798 23.31 -14.60 -6.11
C LYS A 798 22.12 -13.68 -6.35
N THR A 799 21.22 -14.10 -7.24
CA THR A 799 19.99 -13.37 -7.56
C THR A 799 18.83 -14.32 -7.69
N LEU A 800 17.69 -14.01 -7.10
CA LEU A 800 16.46 -14.82 -7.22
C LEU A 800 16.01 -14.87 -8.69
N ARG A 801 15.62 -16.07 -9.16
CA ARG A 801 15.13 -16.29 -10.53
C ARG A 801 13.96 -17.27 -10.60
N GLY A 802 13.54 -17.80 -9.45
CA GLY A 802 12.36 -18.63 -9.36
C GLY A 802 11.91 -18.81 -7.92
N PHE A 803 10.62 -18.88 -7.70
CA PHE A 803 10.03 -19.30 -6.45
C PHE A 803 8.69 -19.98 -6.70
N GLN A 804 8.30 -20.84 -5.76
CA GLN A 804 6.98 -21.46 -5.77
C GLN A 804 6.56 -21.80 -4.34
N ARG A 805 5.34 -21.38 -3.97
CA ARG A 805 4.69 -21.78 -2.74
C ARG A 805 3.96 -23.10 -2.96
N VAL A 806 4.19 -24.09 -2.09
CA VAL A 806 3.63 -25.44 -2.22
C VAL A 806 3.15 -25.95 -0.87
N ASN A 807 1.97 -26.58 -0.84
CA ASN A 807 1.44 -27.22 0.35
C ASN A 807 1.84 -28.69 0.36
N ILE A 808 2.54 -29.15 1.41
CA ILE A 808 3.05 -30.52 1.55
C ILE A 808 2.51 -31.13 2.83
N ALA A 809 1.69 -32.16 2.68
CA ALA A 809 1.15 -32.88 3.83
C ALA A 809 2.26 -33.57 4.63
N LYS A 810 2.06 -33.71 5.94
CA LYS A 810 2.95 -34.40 6.88
C LYS A 810 3.42 -35.74 6.33
N GLY A 811 4.73 -35.97 6.33
CA GLY A 811 5.37 -37.20 5.87
C GLY A 811 5.32 -37.43 4.35
N LYS A 812 4.89 -36.43 3.57
CA LYS A 812 4.85 -36.50 2.10
C LYS A 812 6.02 -35.79 1.47
N THR A 813 6.36 -36.21 0.26
CA THR A 813 7.33 -35.57 -0.62
C THR A 813 6.62 -35.09 -1.89
N GLN A 814 6.93 -33.87 -2.32
CA GLN A 814 6.45 -33.30 -3.58
C GLN A 814 7.65 -32.93 -4.44
N ASN A 815 7.57 -33.23 -5.73
CA ASN A 815 8.53 -32.76 -6.71
C ASN A 815 8.08 -31.39 -7.22
N VAL A 816 8.77 -30.36 -6.79
CA VAL A 816 8.49 -28.96 -7.18
C VAL A 816 9.26 -28.67 -8.46
N GLN A 817 8.57 -28.16 -9.48
CA GLN A 817 9.18 -27.83 -10.77
C GLN A 817 9.27 -26.32 -10.93
N ILE A 818 10.47 -25.81 -11.13
CA ILE A 818 10.74 -24.40 -11.43
C ILE A 818 11.25 -24.28 -12.86
N GLU A 819 10.53 -23.54 -13.67
CA GLU A 819 10.95 -23.21 -15.03
C GLU A 819 11.95 -22.06 -15.01
N LEU A 820 13.07 -22.24 -15.70
CA LEU A 820 14.12 -21.25 -15.89
C LEU A 820 14.28 -21.04 -17.41
N PRO A 821 13.52 -20.13 -18.03
CA PRO A 821 13.73 -19.77 -19.42
C PRO A 821 15.11 -19.14 -19.62
N TYR A 822 15.59 -19.11 -20.87
CA TYR A 822 16.90 -18.59 -21.22
C TYR A 822 17.18 -17.21 -20.64
N ASP A 823 16.16 -16.32 -20.62
CA ASP A 823 16.25 -14.96 -20.06
C ASP A 823 16.40 -14.94 -18.52
N SER A 824 16.14 -16.06 -17.81
CA SER A 824 16.46 -16.15 -16.37
C SER A 824 17.96 -16.02 -16.08
N PHE A 825 18.81 -16.21 -17.10
CA PHE A 825 20.25 -16.11 -17.02
C PHE A 825 20.79 -14.76 -17.51
N GLU A 826 19.91 -13.74 -17.65
CA GLU A 826 20.34 -12.37 -17.92
C GLU A 826 21.32 -11.91 -16.84
N TRP A 827 22.45 -11.34 -17.31
CA TRP A 827 23.52 -10.82 -16.50
C TRP A 827 24.12 -9.57 -17.15
N PHE A 828 24.65 -8.66 -16.37
CA PHE A 828 25.25 -7.45 -16.92
C PHE A 828 26.41 -7.76 -17.87
N ASP A 829 26.34 -7.22 -19.05
CA ASP A 829 27.39 -7.29 -20.08
C ASP A 829 28.05 -5.93 -20.24
N ALA A 830 29.28 -5.80 -19.76
CA ALA A 830 30.08 -4.58 -19.86
C ALA A 830 30.39 -4.15 -21.32
N ALA A 831 30.36 -5.10 -22.28
CA ALA A 831 30.64 -4.80 -23.69
C ALA A 831 29.47 -4.05 -24.37
N THR A 832 28.24 -4.37 -23.97
CA THR A 832 27.01 -3.74 -24.52
C THR A 832 26.40 -2.72 -23.55
N ASN A 833 26.91 -2.65 -22.32
CA ASN A 833 26.40 -1.81 -21.26
C ASN A 833 24.90 -2.04 -20.94
N THR A 834 24.46 -3.31 -21.01
CA THR A 834 23.08 -3.73 -20.77
C THR A 834 23.05 -5.13 -20.15
N ILE A 835 21.87 -5.73 -19.94
CA ILE A 835 21.71 -7.10 -19.49
C ILE A 835 21.31 -8.02 -20.65
N ARG A 836 21.92 -9.20 -20.67
CA ARG A 836 21.55 -10.30 -21.58
C ARG A 836 22.08 -11.62 -21.02
N PRO A 837 21.55 -12.78 -21.46
CA PRO A 837 22.18 -14.06 -21.17
C PRO A 837 23.60 -14.09 -21.72
N LEU A 838 24.57 -14.42 -20.86
CA LEU A 838 25.99 -14.50 -21.25
C LEU A 838 26.42 -15.97 -21.30
N ASN A 839 27.19 -16.34 -22.32
CA ASN A 839 27.74 -17.67 -22.41
C ASN A 839 28.61 -18.00 -21.19
N GLY A 840 28.53 -19.23 -20.69
CA GLY A 840 29.34 -19.66 -19.56
C GLY A 840 28.59 -20.59 -18.61
N THR A 841 29.25 -20.99 -17.55
CA THR A 841 28.68 -21.86 -16.51
C THR A 841 28.03 -21.03 -15.42
N TYR A 842 26.77 -21.33 -15.14
CA TYR A 842 26.01 -20.75 -14.03
C TYR A 842 25.77 -21.81 -12.95
N LYS A 843 25.79 -21.39 -11.69
CA LYS A 843 25.30 -22.18 -10.56
C LYS A 843 23.86 -21.84 -10.30
N ILE A 844 23.05 -22.85 -10.14
CA ILE A 844 21.67 -22.76 -9.66
C ILE A 844 21.68 -23.21 -8.21
N LEU A 845 21.26 -22.32 -7.31
CA LEU A 845 21.15 -22.61 -5.89
C LEU A 845 19.67 -22.69 -5.53
N TYR A 846 19.27 -23.62 -4.68
CA TYR A 846 17.87 -23.82 -4.31
C TYR A 846 17.71 -24.18 -2.84
N GLY A 847 16.67 -23.70 -2.20
CA GLY A 847 16.40 -23.89 -0.78
C GLY A 847 15.24 -23.03 -0.30
N ASN A 848 15.19 -22.77 0.99
CA ASN A 848 14.10 -22.03 1.66
C ASN A 848 14.48 -20.59 2.06
N SER A 849 15.69 -20.15 1.78
CA SER A 849 16.15 -18.76 2.04
C SER A 849 17.40 -18.45 1.22
N SER A 850 17.85 -17.21 1.21
CA SER A 850 19.12 -16.81 0.58
C SER A 850 20.36 -17.16 1.41
N ASN A 851 20.22 -17.74 2.61
CA ASN A 851 21.35 -18.17 3.43
C ASN A 851 22.10 -19.33 2.78
N GLU A 852 23.41 -19.21 2.62
CA GLU A 852 24.23 -20.23 1.96
C GLU A 852 24.12 -21.63 2.59
N LYS A 853 23.93 -21.69 3.92
CA LYS A 853 23.81 -22.94 4.66
C LYS A 853 22.52 -23.72 4.32
N ASP A 854 21.50 -23.01 3.83
CA ASP A 854 20.18 -23.55 3.51
C ASP A 854 20.05 -23.90 2.02
N LEU A 855 21.10 -23.65 1.21
CA LEU A 855 21.09 -23.80 -0.23
C LEU A 855 21.85 -25.05 -0.70
N GLN A 856 21.19 -25.82 -1.56
CA GLN A 856 21.83 -26.85 -2.39
C GLN A 856 22.16 -26.27 -3.78
N THR A 857 23.00 -26.98 -4.55
CA THR A 857 23.56 -26.43 -5.79
C THR A 857 23.55 -27.47 -6.92
N CYS A 858 23.23 -27.00 -8.13
CA CYS A 858 23.54 -27.68 -9.39
C CYS A 858 24.07 -26.64 -10.41
N SER A 859 24.49 -27.10 -11.60
CA SER A 859 25.08 -26.22 -12.62
C SER A 859 24.44 -26.42 -13.98
N ILE A 860 24.44 -25.34 -14.79
CA ILE A 860 23.99 -25.37 -16.18
C ILE A 860 24.93 -24.55 -17.05
N GLN A 861 25.08 -24.92 -18.31
CA GLN A 861 25.89 -24.21 -19.31
C GLN A 861 24.97 -23.38 -20.19
N ILE A 862 25.17 -22.09 -20.29
CA ILE A 862 24.49 -21.19 -21.24
C ILE A 862 25.36 -21.03 -22.48
N GLN A 863 24.73 -21.17 -23.67
CA GLN A 863 25.40 -21.11 -24.97
C GLN A 863 24.71 -20.16 -25.94
#